data_e40d51c4fe377142c2452ebb77cc0664
#
_entry.id   e40d51c4fe377142c2452ebb77cc0664
#
_cell.length_a   1.000
_cell.length_b   1.000
_cell.length_c   1.000
_cell.angle_alpha   90.00
_cell.angle_beta   90.00
_cell.angle_gamma   90.00
#
_symmetry.space_group_name_H-M   'P 1'
#
loop_
_entity.id
_entity.type
_entity.pdbx_description
1 polymer ?
#
loop_
_entity_poly.entity_id
_entity_poly.type
_entity_poly.pdbx_seq_one_letter_code
_entity_poly.pdbx_strand_id
1 'polypeptide(L)'
;MPAAEYGGHIIFTLFLPLARRIFSVEYSFSIVKHFKICYIKRYKKKREAKMKELLNKNEWNTAKILRVIFLMIADCASVCIATFLALFTRFEFDMKALAASGFMDAAAGYIVISAICTVAVFWLFKLYNSLWEFAGAEEFFRLVMASAASAGVQWLGLKLFNIVLPRSFHVLFFIFLAISVFCVRFSYRAARHIHRTVGAFGRRTMIIGAGAAGLMTIRELNGSERSENKVVCVIDDDVQKHGKYIKDVKIVGGRDKIEEAAEKFRVEDIIFAIPTATNAQRKEIFDICSRTKCSLKTIPGLYQLTSGEVSVSQIRKIEIEDLLGREPVKIDSKGIEDDLRGAAVLVTGGGGSIGSELCRQLARCSIGRLIIFDIYENNAYEIQQELLRDCPEIKDRMDVLIGSVRDEQRVADVFEKYRPDFVFHAAAHKHVPLMEESPCEAVKNNIFGTLNVARAAEKYGAKRFLLISTDKAVNPTSVMGASKRVCEMIIQCMNRRSEKTDFVAVRFGNVLGSNGSVIPLFKKQIERGGPVTVTHPDIIRYFMTIPEAVSLILQAGVYAKGGEIFVLDMGEPVKIDHLARRMIRLSGYEPDVDIKVEYTGLRPGEKLFEELLMSEEGMRKTPNKLIYIGSPIEFNEENFIEELEALRAAENKSFDEIRAKLREIVPTYTG
;
A
#
# COMPACT_ATOMS: atom_id res chain seq x y z
N MET A 1 8.92 28.46 34.15
CA MET A 1 9.14 27.07 33.73
C MET A 1 10.63 26.73 33.87
N PRO A 2 11.06 26.19 35.01
CA PRO A 2 12.35 25.58 35.10
C PRO A 2 12.30 24.30 35.99
N ALA A 3 11.65 23.23 35.50
CA ALA A 3 11.63 21.95 36.22
C ALA A 3 12.07 20.75 35.37
N ALA A 4 12.34 20.93 34.06
CA ALA A 4 12.74 19.84 33.15
C ALA A 4 14.27 19.69 32.95
N GLU A 5 15.09 20.63 33.46
CA GLU A 5 16.55 20.59 33.28
C GLU A 5 17.27 19.78 34.38
N TYR A 6 16.65 19.58 35.54
CA TYR A 6 17.30 18.88 36.68
C TYR A 6 17.08 17.36 36.70
N GLY A 7 16.07 16.84 36.00
CA GLY A 7 15.77 15.40 35.97
C GLY A 7 16.83 14.53 35.27
N GLY A 8 17.49 15.07 34.27
CA GLY A 8 18.50 14.34 33.47
C GLY A 8 19.83 14.15 34.21
N HIS A 9 20.20 15.10 35.06
CA HIS A 9 21.46 15.03 35.82
C HIS A 9 21.37 14.07 37.02
N ILE A 10 20.23 13.96 37.67
CA ILE A 10 20.00 13.09 38.84
C ILE A 10 20.00 11.62 38.41
N ILE A 11 19.42 11.26 37.27
CA ILE A 11 19.43 9.88 36.75
C ILE A 11 20.85 9.46 36.36
N PHE A 12 21.67 10.39 35.83
CA PHE A 12 23.04 10.09 35.43
C PHE A 12 24.00 9.90 36.64
N THR A 13 23.74 10.57 37.76
CA THR A 13 24.56 10.49 38.97
C THR A 13 24.25 9.24 39.79
N LEU A 14 23.07 8.69 39.71
CA LEU A 14 22.63 7.46 40.42
C LEU A 14 23.00 6.16 39.68
N PHE A 15 23.14 6.17 38.36
CA PHE A 15 23.45 4.98 37.57
C PHE A 15 24.95 4.70 37.40
N LEU A 16 25.81 5.67 37.53
CA LEU A 16 27.27 5.49 37.37
C LEU A 16 27.92 4.55 38.42
N PRO A 17 27.51 4.54 39.70
CA PRO A 17 28.05 3.61 40.68
C PRO A 17 27.57 2.17 40.51
N LEU A 18 26.34 1.96 39.93
CA LEU A 18 25.79 0.62 39.73
C LEU A 18 26.41 -0.07 38.50
N ALA A 19 26.67 0.66 37.44
CA ALA A 19 27.30 0.14 36.23
C ALA A 19 28.76 -0.28 36.44
N ARG A 20 29.49 0.37 37.37
CA ARG A 20 30.86 0.00 37.75
C ARG A 20 30.96 -1.33 38.51
N ARG A 21 29.87 -1.83 39.08
CA ARG A 21 29.87 -3.11 39.84
C ARG A 21 29.50 -4.34 38.99
N ILE A 22 28.99 -4.15 37.78
CA ILE A 22 28.40 -5.24 36.96
C ILE A 22 29.23 -5.56 35.72
N PHE A 23 30.05 -4.64 35.21
CA PHE A 23 30.86 -4.88 34.00
C PHE A 23 32.34 -4.54 34.21
N SER A 24 33.23 -5.37 33.61
CA SER A 24 34.68 -5.14 33.60
C SER A 24 35.04 -3.80 32.93
N VAL A 25 36.07 -3.12 33.46
CA VAL A 25 36.38 -1.69 33.25
C VAL A 25 36.53 -1.26 31.79
N GLU A 26 36.90 -2.14 30.87
CA GLU A 26 37.14 -1.79 29.47
C GLU A 26 35.86 -1.66 28.60
N TYR A 27 34.81 -2.44 28.88
CA TYR A 27 33.56 -2.37 28.13
C TYR A 27 32.68 -1.18 28.52
N SER A 28 32.75 -0.73 29.78
CA SER A 28 31.95 0.41 30.29
C SER A 28 32.35 1.75 29.66
N PHE A 29 33.62 1.95 29.32
CA PHE A 29 34.08 3.24 28.74
C PHE A 29 33.61 3.43 27.27
N SER A 30 33.52 2.36 26.49
CA SER A 30 33.08 2.42 25.11
C SER A 30 31.57 2.70 25.00
N ILE A 31 30.75 2.06 25.83
CA ILE A 31 29.30 2.23 25.85
C ILE A 31 28.90 3.63 26.34
N VAL A 32 29.52 4.12 27.38
CA VAL A 32 29.26 5.48 27.93
C VAL A 32 29.69 6.56 26.93
N LYS A 33 30.81 6.35 26.22
CA LYS A 33 31.27 7.27 25.17
C LYS A 33 30.33 7.29 23.98
N HIS A 34 29.82 6.13 23.58
CA HIS A 34 28.83 6.01 22.46
C HIS A 34 27.47 6.64 22.82
N PHE A 35 26.98 6.40 24.04
CA PHE A 35 25.74 7.02 24.52
C PHE A 35 25.87 8.55 24.65
N LYS A 36 27.02 9.05 25.16
CA LYS A 36 27.26 10.49 25.24
C LYS A 36 27.35 11.16 23.88
N ILE A 37 27.95 10.50 22.88
CA ILE A 37 28.04 10.99 21.51
C ILE A 37 26.66 10.95 20.84
N CYS A 38 25.86 9.89 21.01
CA CYS A 38 24.51 9.80 20.49
C CYS A 38 23.54 10.82 21.11
N TYR A 39 23.66 11.03 22.44
CA TYR A 39 22.85 12.02 23.15
C TYR A 39 23.17 13.45 22.71
N ILE A 40 24.47 13.79 22.61
CA ILE A 40 24.94 15.11 22.14
C ILE A 40 24.53 15.34 20.67
N LYS A 41 24.66 14.32 19.77
CA LYS A 41 24.20 14.41 18.37
C LYS A 41 22.69 14.63 18.27
N ARG A 42 21.91 13.92 19.11
CA ARG A 42 20.44 14.04 19.12
C ARG A 42 19.99 15.39 19.67
N TYR A 43 20.66 15.92 20.68
CA TYR A 43 20.39 17.23 21.27
C TYR A 43 20.77 18.37 20.31
N LYS A 44 21.91 18.25 19.61
CA LYS A 44 22.36 19.21 18.58
C LYS A 44 21.39 19.25 17.40
N LYS A 45 20.95 18.07 16.91
CA LYS A 45 19.96 17.95 15.83
C LYS A 45 18.59 18.53 16.22
N LYS A 46 18.15 18.36 17.47
CA LYS A 46 16.90 18.92 18.00
C LYS A 46 16.96 20.45 18.14
N ARG A 47 18.13 20.99 18.54
CA ARG A 47 18.39 22.43 18.63
C ARG A 47 18.49 23.10 17.26
N GLU A 48 19.13 22.44 16.29
CA GLU A 48 19.21 22.89 14.90
C GLU A 48 17.83 22.87 14.22
N ALA A 49 16.99 21.86 14.46
CA ALA A 49 15.64 21.78 13.97
C ALA A 49 14.77 22.91 14.54
N LYS A 50 14.84 23.16 15.85
CA LYS A 50 14.11 24.24 16.52
C LYS A 50 14.59 25.65 16.10
N MET A 51 15.90 25.79 15.82
CA MET A 51 16.47 27.02 15.27
C MET A 51 16.02 27.25 13.83
N LYS A 52 15.99 26.19 12.99
CA LYS A 52 15.44 26.28 11.61
C LYS A 52 13.94 26.60 11.61
N GLU A 53 13.17 26.07 12.55
CA GLU A 53 11.75 26.35 12.70
C GLU A 53 11.48 27.81 13.10
N LEU A 54 12.32 28.37 14.01
CA LEU A 54 12.25 29.78 14.41
C LEU A 54 12.69 30.73 13.30
N LEU A 55 13.74 30.39 12.55
CA LEU A 55 14.22 31.17 11.40
C LEU A 55 13.17 31.15 10.29
N ASN A 56 12.58 30.00 9.98
CA ASN A 56 11.53 29.83 8.97
C ASN A 56 10.26 30.62 9.34
N LYS A 57 9.92 30.71 10.63
CA LYS A 57 8.78 31.48 11.13
C LYS A 57 8.98 32.99 11.03
N ASN A 58 10.22 33.48 11.18
CA ASN A 58 10.56 34.89 11.00
C ASN A 58 10.63 35.28 9.51
N GLU A 59 11.19 34.44 8.64
CA GLU A 59 11.21 34.67 7.21
C GLU A 59 9.80 34.67 6.60
N TRP A 60 8.89 33.85 7.09
CA TRP A 60 7.48 33.83 6.67
C TRP A 60 6.74 35.12 7.05
N ASN A 61 7.01 35.67 8.23
CA ASN A 61 6.42 36.90 8.65
C ASN A 61 6.94 38.12 7.84
N THR A 62 8.22 38.17 7.57
CA THR A 62 8.82 39.24 6.73
C THR A 62 8.35 39.20 5.29
N ALA A 63 8.27 38.04 4.67
CA ALA A 63 7.76 37.87 3.30
C ALA A 63 6.28 38.29 3.19
N LYS A 64 5.46 37.99 4.20
CA LYS A 64 4.05 38.40 4.27
C LYS A 64 3.91 39.90 4.38
N ILE A 65 4.69 40.56 5.23
CA ILE A 65 4.69 42.00 5.41
C ILE A 65 5.14 42.72 4.12
N LEU A 66 6.24 42.26 3.52
CA LEU A 66 6.76 42.82 2.25
C LEU A 66 5.72 42.71 1.12
N ARG A 67 5.00 41.60 1.03
CA ARG A 67 3.92 41.42 0.06
C ARG A 67 2.78 42.42 0.26
N VAL A 68 2.35 42.66 1.50
CA VAL A 68 1.29 43.60 1.82
C VAL A 68 1.73 45.02 1.46
N ILE A 69 2.97 45.40 1.82
CA ILE A 69 3.54 46.72 1.48
C ILE A 69 3.59 46.91 -0.05
N PHE A 70 4.07 45.88 -0.79
CA PHE A 70 4.10 45.94 -2.25
C PHE A 70 2.72 46.17 -2.86
N LEU A 71 1.69 45.43 -2.37
CA LEU A 71 0.32 45.60 -2.85
C LEU A 71 -0.25 47.01 -2.51
N MET A 72 0.06 47.56 -1.33
CA MET A 72 -0.35 48.93 -0.98
C MET A 72 0.29 49.95 -1.90
N ILE A 73 1.57 49.84 -2.21
CA ILE A 73 2.28 50.72 -3.17
C ILE A 73 1.66 50.58 -4.57
N ALA A 74 1.39 49.37 -5.03
CA ALA A 74 0.75 49.11 -6.32
C ALA A 74 -0.68 49.69 -6.40
N ASP A 75 -1.43 49.65 -5.30
CA ASP A 75 -2.77 50.22 -5.23
C ASP A 75 -2.71 51.77 -5.23
N CYS A 76 -1.73 52.38 -4.56
CA CYS A 76 -1.48 53.84 -4.67
C CYS A 76 -1.15 54.26 -6.11
N ALA A 77 -0.28 53.47 -6.79
CA ALA A 77 0.02 53.71 -8.21
C ALA A 77 -1.23 53.52 -9.10
N SER A 78 -2.08 52.54 -8.78
CA SER A 78 -3.36 52.32 -9.48
C SER A 78 -4.32 53.51 -9.33
N VAL A 79 -4.35 54.19 -8.17
CA VAL A 79 -5.13 55.42 -7.98
C VAL A 79 -4.59 56.54 -8.86
N CYS A 80 -3.28 56.73 -8.94
CA CYS A 80 -2.65 57.74 -9.81
C CYS A 80 -2.97 57.44 -11.29
N ILE A 81 -2.82 56.21 -11.72
CA ILE A 81 -3.12 55.79 -13.10
C ILE A 81 -4.61 55.99 -13.43
N ALA A 82 -5.50 55.56 -12.53
CA ALA A 82 -6.94 55.71 -12.72
C ALA A 82 -7.38 57.18 -12.78
N THR A 83 -6.81 58.05 -11.93
CA THR A 83 -7.05 59.46 -11.95
C THR A 83 -6.62 60.09 -13.27
N PHE A 84 -5.39 59.79 -13.70
CA PHE A 84 -4.86 60.31 -14.99
C PHE A 84 -5.70 59.80 -16.17
N LEU A 85 -5.95 58.50 -16.27
CA LEU A 85 -6.74 57.94 -17.37
C LEU A 85 -8.16 58.44 -17.40
N ALA A 86 -8.82 58.65 -16.25
CA ALA A 86 -10.16 59.20 -16.17
C ALA A 86 -10.26 60.63 -16.73
N LEU A 87 -9.30 61.47 -16.39
CA LEU A 87 -9.22 62.83 -16.93
C LEU A 87 -8.82 62.78 -18.41
N PHE A 88 -7.81 62.01 -18.79
CA PHE A 88 -7.31 61.93 -20.16
C PHE A 88 -8.39 61.42 -21.14
N THR A 89 -9.13 60.40 -20.75
CA THR A 89 -10.28 59.91 -21.54
C THR A 89 -11.39 60.95 -21.62
N ARG A 90 -11.64 61.74 -20.56
CA ARG A 90 -12.65 62.81 -20.58
C ARG A 90 -12.31 63.93 -21.58
N PHE A 91 -11.01 64.17 -21.80
CA PHE A 91 -10.51 65.16 -22.77
C PHE A 91 -10.11 64.53 -24.12
N GLU A 92 -10.76 63.41 -24.49
CA GLU A 92 -10.60 62.73 -25.78
C GLU A 92 -9.16 62.44 -26.16
N PHE A 93 -8.32 62.15 -25.14
CA PHE A 93 -6.88 61.86 -25.26
C PHE A 93 -6.02 63.07 -25.72
N ASP A 94 -6.55 64.33 -25.60
CA ASP A 94 -5.78 65.52 -25.90
C ASP A 94 -5.07 66.03 -24.62
N MET A 95 -3.75 65.90 -24.61
CA MET A 95 -2.90 66.34 -23.49
C MET A 95 -2.91 67.93 -23.35
N LYS A 96 -3.04 68.63 -24.48
CA LYS A 96 -3.03 70.11 -24.44
C LYS A 96 -4.32 70.65 -23.83
N ALA A 97 -5.46 70.10 -24.23
CA ALA A 97 -6.76 70.44 -23.65
C ALA A 97 -6.84 70.08 -22.16
N LEU A 98 -6.29 68.92 -21.79
CA LEU A 98 -6.23 68.51 -20.38
C LEU A 98 -5.36 69.46 -19.54
N ALA A 99 -4.15 69.79 -20.02
CA ALA A 99 -3.26 70.73 -19.30
C ALA A 99 -3.85 72.14 -19.17
N ALA A 100 -4.52 72.65 -20.21
CA ALA A 100 -5.17 73.92 -20.17
C ALA A 100 -6.40 74.02 -19.25
N SER A 101 -7.00 72.86 -18.89
CA SER A 101 -8.23 72.78 -18.07
C SER A 101 -8.02 73.05 -16.58
N GLY A 102 -6.78 72.99 -16.05
CA GLY A 102 -6.46 73.09 -14.61
C GLY A 102 -6.93 71.89 -13.75
N PHE A 103 -7.66 70.92 -14.31
CA PHE A 103 -8.17 69.77 -13.54
C PHE A 103 -7.07 68.84 -13.09
N MET A 104 -5.92 68.79 -13.79
CA MET A 104 -4.77 68.00 -13.36
C MET A 104 -4.16 68.48 -12.06
N ASP A 105 -4.01 69.79 -11.92
CA ASP A 105 -3.48 70.46 -10.69
C ASP A 105 -4.43 70.23 -9.52
N ALA A 106 -5.74 70.41 -9.77
CA ALA A 106 -6.77 70.17 -8.77
C ALA A 106 -6.79 68.68 -8.31
N ALA A 107 -6.67 67.78 -9.24
CA ALA A 107 -6.61 66.31 -8.93
C ALA A 107 -5.29 65.94 -8.23
N ALA A 108 -4.14 66.51 -8.64
CA ALA A 108 -2.83 66.27 -8.03
C ALA A 108 -2.79 66.70 -6.56
N GLY A 109 -3.43 67.83 -6.21
CA GLY A 109 -3.54 68.23 -4.81
C GLY A 109 -4.33 67.35 -3.91
N TYR A 110 -5.23 66.52 -4.48
CA TYR A 110 -6.06 65.57 -3.73
C TYR A 110 -5.56 64.11 -3.81
N ILE A 111 -4.61 63.76 -4.68
CA ILE A 111 -4.25 62.40 -5.02
C ILE A 111 -3.71 61.59 -3.84
N VAL A 112 -2.96 62.24 -2.95
CA VAL A 112 -2.40 61.59 -1.74
C VAL A 112 -3.53 61.20 -0.79
N ILE A 113 -4.51 62.04 -0.57
CA ILE A 113 -5.67 61.77 0.29
C ILE A 113 -6.49 60.62 -0.34
N SER A 114 -6.72 60.70 -1.66
CA SER A 114 -7.42 59.66 -2.42
C SER A 114 -6.73 58.30 -2.29
N ALA A 115 -5.40 58.24 -2.41
CA ALA A 115 -4.62 56.99 -2.26
C ALA A 115 -4.73 56.40 -0.85
N ILE A 116 -4.60 57.24 0.19
CA ILE A 116 -4.73 56.81 1.59
C ILE A 116 -6.15 56.27 1.86
N CYS A 117 -7.18 56.99 1.42
CA CYS A 117 -8.57 56.56 1.57
C CYS A 117 -8.82 55.21 0.82
N THR A 118 -8.28 55.06 -0.38
CA THR A 118 -8.41 53.80 -1.15
C THR A 118 -7.74 52.62 -0.43
N VAL A 119 -6.54 52.81 0.09
CA VAL A 119 -5.86 51.78 0.87
C VAL A 119 -6.66 51.44 2.12
N ALA A 120 -7.23 52.39 2.82
CA ALA A 120 -8.08 52.18 4.00
C ALA A 120 -9.35 51.38 3.64
N VAL A 121 -10.03 51.73 2.56
CA VAL A 121 -11.19 50.99 2.05
C VAL A 121 -10.81 49.57 1.67
N PHE A 122 -9.71 49.37 0.95
CA PHE A 122 -9.23 48.03 0.55
C PHE A 122 -8.84 47.17 1.76
N TRP A 123 -8.32 47.81 2.82
CA TRP A 123 -8.03 47.11 4.08
C TRP A 123 -9.31 46.66 4.79
N LEU A 124 -10.36 47.50 4.85
CA LEU A 124 -11.69 47.17 5.38
C LEU A 124 -12.34 46.02 4.64
N PHE A 125 -12.22 45.98 3.32
CA PHE A 125 -12.70 44.87 2.46
C PHE A 125 -11.78 43.62 2.50
N LYS A 126 -10.74 43.64 3.35
CA LYS A 126 -9.78 42.49 3.56
C LYS A 126 -9.03 42.07 2.29
N LEU A 127 -8.86 42.96 1.30
CA LEU A 127 -8.19 42.64 0.03
C LEU A 127 -6.71 42.32 0.20
N TYR A 128 -6.05 42.79 1.26
CA TYR A 128 -4.65 42.44 1.60
C TYR A 128 -4.49 41.13 2.33
N ASN A 129 -5.58 40.59 2.88
CA ASN A 129 -5.58 39.30 3.60
C ASN A 129 -6.03 38.13 2.74
N SER A 130 -6.53 38.37 1.51
CA SER A 130 -6.98 37.34 0.59
C SER A 130 -5.80 36.64 -0.08
N LEU A 131 -5.91 35.31 -0.23
CA LEU A 131 -4.96 34.47 -0.97
C LEU A 131 -5.33 34.51 -2.46
N TRP A 132 -4.83 35.53 -3.19
CA TRP A 132 -5.11 35.71 -4.61
C TRP A 132 -4.72 34.53 -5.52
N GLU A 133 -3.96 33.60 -5.00
CA GLU A 133 -3.61 32.35 -5.67
C GLU A 133 -4.84 31.45 -5.94
N PHE A 134 -5.81 31.48 -5.02
CA PHE A 134 -7.05 30.70 -5.07
C PHE A 134 -8.30 31.57 -5.32
N ALA A 135 -8.11 32.83 -5.76
CA ALA A 135 -9.22 33.78 -5.95
C ALA A 135 -10.28 33.22 -6.92
N GLY A 136 -11.52 33.17 -6.46
CA GLY A 136 -12.70 32.77 -7.20
C GLY A 136 -13.58 33.96 -7.56
N ALA A 137 -14.85 33.70 -7.90
CA ALA A 137 -15.84 34.71 -8.23
C ALA A 137 -16.13 35.65 -7.03
N GLU A 138 -16.06 35.13 -5.80
CA GLU A 138 -16.32 35.91 -4.58
C GLU A 138 -15.28 37.03 -4.38
N GLU A 139 -13.99 36.74 -4.56
CA GLU A 139 -12.90 37.70 -4.48
C GLU A 139 -13.00 38.78 -5.58
N PHE A 140 -13.45 38.39 -6.78
CA PHE A 140 -13.71 39.31 -7.86
C PHE A 140 -14.83 40.31 -7.49
N PHE A 141 -15.97 39.80 -6.99
CA PHE A 141 -17.05 40.69 -6.52
C PHE A 141 -16.61 41.62 -5.38
N ARG A 142 -15.83 41.10 -4.45
CA ARG A 142 -15.26 41.87 -3.33
C ARG A 142 -14.36 43.00 -3.83
N LEU A 143 -13.55 42.75 -4.87
CA LEU A 143 -12.69 43.74 -5.50
C LEU A 143 -13.52 44.85 -6.17
N VAL A 144 -14.56 44.48 -6.94
CA VAL A 144 -15.43 45.43 -7.61
C VAL A 144 -16.17 46.34 -6.57
N MET A 145 -16.71 45.72 -5.51
CA MET A 145 -17.40 46.49 -4.44
C MET A 145 -16.44 47.41 -3.68
N ALA A 146 -15.21 46.97 -3.41
CA ALA A 146 -14.21 47.80 -2.77
C ALA A 146 -13.80 49.00 -3.66
N SER A 147 -13.66 48.76 -4.98
CA SER A 147 -13.36 49.83 -5.94
C SER A 147 -14.51 50.83 -6.05
N ALA A 148 -15.77 50.37 -6.03
CA ALA A 148 -16.96 51.24 -6.02
C ALA A 148 -17.05 52.06 -4.73
N ALA A 149 -16.81 51.42 -3.57
CA ALA A 149 -16.77 52.10 -2.27
C ALA A 149 -15.67 53.21 -2.23
N SER A 150 -14.47 52.86 -2.78
CA SER A 150 -13.36 53.83 -2.89
C SER A 150 -13.73 55.05 -3.77
N ALA A 151 -14.37 54.81 -4.93
CA ALA A 151 -14.84 55.87 -5.78
C ALA A 151 -15.91 56.76 -5.09
N GLY A 152 -16.80 56.16 -4.29
CA GLY A 152 -17.79 56.87 -3.48
C GLY A 152 -17.14 57.75 -2.39
N VAL A 153 -16.16 57.21 -1.68
CA VAL A 153 -15.37 57.97 -0.68
C VAL A 153 -14.61 59.10 -1.34
N GLN A 154 -14.04 58.90 -2.52
CA GLN A 154 -13.36 59.91 -3.28
C GLN A 154 -14.33 61.06 -3.71
N TRP A 155 -15.52 60.69 -4.23
CA TRP A 155 -16.55 61.69 -4.58
C TRP A 155 -16.96 62.54 -3.38
N LEU A 156 -17.16 61.93 -2.22
CA LEU A 156 -17.48 62.64 -0.99
C LEU A 156 -16.35 63.58 -0.55
N GLY A 157 -15.11 63.07 -0.60
CA GLY A 157 -13.91 63.83 -0.24
C GLY A 157 -13.72 65.03 -1.15
N LEU A 158 -13.84 64.91 -2.45
CA LEU A 158 -13.78 66.09 -3.39
C LEU A 158 -14.83 67.15 -3.10
N LYS A 159 -16.05 66.75 -2.72
CA LYS A 159 -17.08 67.67 -2.27
C LYS A 159 -16.72 68.42 -0.97
N LEU A 160 -16.17 67.69 0.01
CA LEU A 160 -15.76 68.27 1.29
C LEU A 160 -14.62 69.28 1.14
N PHE A 161 -13.71 69.04 0.20
CA PHE A 161 -12.61 69.99 -0.07
C PHE A 161 -12.94 71.02 -1.15
N ASN A 162 -14.23 71.14 -1.59
CA ASN A 162 -14.69 72.01 -2.65
C ASN A 162 -13.89 71.89 -3.96
N ILE A 163 -13.37 70.73 -4.29
CA ILE A 163 -12.65 70.45 -5.55
C ILE A 163 -13.67 70.01 -6.59
N VAL A 164 -13.82 70.83 -7.67
CA VAL A 164 -14.79 70.51 -8.73
C VAL A 164 -14.09 69.79 -9.86
N LEU A 165 -14.49 68.49 -10.09
CA LEU A 165 -14.09 67.70 -11.25
C LEU A 165 -15.30 67.39 -12.11
N PRO A 166 -15.10 67.01 -13.42
CA PRO A 166 -16.19 66.67 -14.31
C PRO A 166 -16.99 65.47 -13.78
N ARG A 167 -18.32 65.44 -13.93
CA ARG A 167 -19.18 64.36 -13.42
C ARG A 167 -18.79 62.98 -13.95
N SER A 168 -18.36 62.90 -15.22
CA SER A 168 -17.89 61.64 -15.85
C SER A 168 -16.60 61.07 -15.21
N PHE A 169 -15.81 61.93 -14.54
CA PHE A 169 -14.58 61.55 -13.87
C PHE A 169 -14.80 60.42 -12.84
N HIS A 170 -15.84 60.51 -12.04
CA HIS A 170 -16.10 59.53 -10.97
C HIS A 170 -16.41 58.14 -11.50
N VAL A 171 -17.16 58.06 -12.60
CA VAL A 171 -17.49 56.75 -13.25
C VAL A 171 -16.25 56.20 -13.93
N LEU A 172 -15.50 57.02 -14.67
CA LEU A 172 -14.26 56.59 -15.33
C LEU A 172 -13.20 56.18 -14.32
N PHE A 173 -13.05 56.90 -13.23
CA PHE A 173 -12.14 56.56 -12.14
C PHE A 173 -12.46 55.17 -11.54
N PHE A 174 -13.75 54.90 -11.23
CA PHE A 174 -14.16 53.58 -10.75
C PHE A 174 -13.77 52.48 -11.73
N ILE A 175 -14.05 52.66 -13.01
CA ILE A 175 -13.75 51.65 -14.05
C ILE A 175 -12.24 51.40 -14.14
N PHE A 176 -11.45 52.50 -14.28
CA PHE A 176 -9.99 52.37 -14.41
C PHE A 176 -9.31 51.85 -13.14
N LEU A 177 -9.81 52.23 -11.96
CA LEU A 177 -9.33 51.70 -10.68
C LEU A 177 -9.60 50.20 -10.59
N ALA A 178 -10.82 49.77 -10.89
CA ALA A 178 -11.18 48.34 -10.83
C ALA A 178 -10.33 47.48 -11.81
N ILE A 179 -10.15 47.99 -13.04
CA ILE A 179 -9.31 47.33 -14.05
C ILE A 179 -7.84 47.28 -13.60
N SER A 180 -7.27 48.38 -13.14
CA SER A 180 -5.87 48.45 -12.72
C SER A 180 -5.59 47.53 -11.56
N VAL A 181 -6.42 47.56 -10.52
CA VAL A 181 -6.31 46.70 -9.35
C VAL A 181 -6.48 45.20 -9.73
N PHE A 182 -7.40 44.90 -10.65
CA PHE A 182 -7.56 43.56 -11.18
C PHE A 182 -6.30 43.11 -11.92
N CYS A 183 -5.75 43.94 -12.82
CA CYS A 183 -4.53 43.61 -13.56
C CYS A 183 -3.34 43.33 -12.63
N VAL A 184 -3.13 44.15 -11.61
CA VAL A 184 -2.05 43.99 -10.62
C VAL A 184 -2.17 42.64 -9.90
N ARG A 185 -3.37 42.24 -9.48
CA ARG A 185 -3.60 41.01 -8.75
C ARG A 185 -3.57 39.74 -9.65
N PHE A 186 -4.04 39.89 -10.89
CA PHE A 186 -4.08 38.81 -11.87
C PHE A 186 -2.71 38.54 -12.50
N SER A 187 -1.88 39.58 -12.70
CA SER A 187 -0.52 39.43 -13.23
C SER A 187 0.36 38.55 -12.34
N TYR A 188 0.22 38.66 -11.00
CA TYR A 188 0.90 37.80 -10.07
C TYR A 188 0.50 36.31 -10.25
N ARG A 189 -0.78 36.04 -10.47
CA ARG A 189 -1.31 34.72 -10.76
C ARG A 189 -0.81 34.18 -12.11
N ALA A 190 -0.84 35.06 -13.14
CA ALA A 190 -0.36 34.70 -14.49
C ALA A 190 1.15 34.38 -14.51
N ALA A 191 1.97 35.22 -13.87
CA ALA A 191 3.40 35.04 -13.76
C ALA A 191 3.75 33.71 -13.04
N ARG A 192 3.04 33.38 -11.97
CA ARG A 192 3.25 32.12 -11.24
C ARG A 192 2.79 30.90 -12.05
N HIS A 193 1.70 31.03 -12.82
CA HIS A 193 1.24 29.96 -13.72
C HIS A 193 2.24 29.70 -14.84
N ILE A 194 2.80 30.76 -15.45
CA ILE A 194 3.84 30.64 -16.47
C ILE A 194 5.12 30.02 -15.89
N HIS A 195 5.54 30.43 -14.69
CA HIS A 195 6.71 29.84 -14.03
C HIS A 195 6.52 28.34 -13.72
N ARG A 196 5.31 27.92 -13.36
CA ARG A 196 4.99 26.50 -13.12
C ARG A 196 5.01 25.66 -14.40
N THR A 197 4.61 26.22 -15.54
CA THR A 197 4.58 25.51 -16.82
C THR A 197 5.95 25.36 -17.49
N VAL A 198 6.84 26.33 -17.31
CA VAL A 198 8.16 26.37 -17.96
C VAL A 198 9.25 25.63 -17.16
N GLY A 199 9.07 25.44 -15.84
CA GLY A 199 10.09 24.87 -14.93
C GLY A 199 9.93 23.39 -14.56
N ALA A 200 8.93 22.69 -15.06
CA ALA A 200 8.67 21.30 -14.64
C ALA A 200 9.56 20.30 -15.40
N PHE A 201 10.80 20.11 -14.95
CA PHE A 201 11.56 18.89 -15.15
C PHE A 201 10.88 17.79 -14.32
N GLY A 202 10.15 16.87 -14.97
CA GLY A 202 9.50 15.75 -14.30
C GLY A 202 9.35 14.58 -15.25
N ARG A 203 9.26 13.35 -14.70
CA ARG A 203 9.03 12.12 -15.47
C ARG A 203 7.72 12.23 -16.26
N ARG A 204 7.81 12.00 -17.54
CA ARG A 204 6.66 12.14 -18.46
C ARG A 204 5.66 11.01 -18.21
N THR A 205 4.47 11.37 -17.74
CA THR A 205 3.47 10.42 -17.23
C THR A 205 2.23 10.41 -18.13
N MET A 206 1.79 9.21 -18.51
CA MET A 206 0.50 8.93 -19.12
C MET A 206 -0.49 8.47 -18.06
N ILE A 207 -1.73 8.94 -18.12
CA ILE A 207 -2.80 8.44 -17.25
C ILE A 207 -3.81 7.63 -18.09
N ILE A 208 -4.16 6.44 -17.62
CA ILE A 208 -5.19 5.61 -18.21
C ILE A 208 -6.46 5.76 -17.38
N GLY A 209 -7.49 6.36 -17.96
CA GLY A 209 -8.77 6.69 -17.37
C GLY A 209 -8.98 8.19 -17.16
N ALA A 210 -9.94 8.77 -17.90
CA ALA A 210 -10.38 10.18 -17.79
C ALA A 210 -11.66 10.31 -16.95
N GLY A 211 -11.82 9.47 -15.94
CA GLY A 211 -12.90 9.54 -14.96
C GLY A 211 -12.53 10.38 -13.74
N ALA A 212 -13.33 10.29 -12.66
CA ALA A 212 -13.11 11.03 -11.42
C ALA A 212 -11.73 10.74 -10.81
N ALA A 213 -11.31 9.46 -10.77
CA ALA A 213 -10.01 9.06 -10.25
C ALA A 213 -8.84 9.61 -11.09
N GLY A 214 -8.94 9.58 -12.43
CA GLY A 214 -7.95 10.17 -13.32
C GLY A 214 -7.84 11.69 -13.13
N LEU A 215 -8.99 12.40 -13.01
CA LEU A 215 -9.00 13.82 -12.73
C LEU A 215 -8.33 14.17 -11.39
N MET A 216 -8.59 13.38 -10.33
CA MET A 216 -7.94 13.56 -9.02
C MET A 216 -6.43 13.33 -9.12
N THR A 217 -6.00 12.26 -9.80
CA THR A 217 -4.59 11.96 -10.02
C THR A 217 -3.88 13.08 -10.78
N ILE A 218 -4.49 13.63 -11.84
CA ILE A 218 -3.93 14.77 -12.59
C ILE A 218 -3.80 16.01 -11.71
N ARG A 219 -4.81 16.30 -10.88
CA ARG A 219 -4.78 17.44 -9.95
C ARG A 219 -3.65 17.32 -8.95
N GLU A 220 -3.50 16.14 -8.36
CA GLU A 220 -2.49 15.87 -7.35
C GLU A 220 -1.07 15.93 -7.94
N LEU A 221 -0.84 15.30 -9.09
CA LEU A 221 0.45 15.32 -9.76
C LEU A 221 0.85 16.72 -10.25
N ASN A 222 -0.08 17.47 -10.81
CA ASN A 222 0.18 18.83 -11.32
C ASN A 222 0.13 19.90 -10.21
N GLY A 223 -0.51 19.63 -9.08
CA GLY A 223 -0.66 20.55 -7.95
C GLY A 223 0.45 20.50 -6.90
N SER A 224 1.14 19.38 -6.79
CA SER A 224 2.18 19.13 -5.80
C SER A 224 3.54 19.68 -6.27
N GLU A 225 4.11 20.64 -5.55
CA GLU A 225 5.50 21.12 -5.79
C GLU A 225 6.57 20.03 -5.58
N ARG A 226 6.19 18.91 -4.99
CA ARG A 226 7.06 17.74 -4.73
C ARG A 226 6.87 16.62 -5.74
N SER A 227 5.96 16.77 -6.70
CA SER A 227 5.73 15.73 -7.70
C SER A 227 6.86 15.76 -8.73
N GLU A 228 7.56 14.64 -8.84
CA GLU A 228 8.55 14.39 -9.89
C GLU A 228 7.90 14.00 -11.23
N ASN A 229 6.56 13.97 -11.32
CA ASN A 229 5.81 13.49 -12.47
C ASN A 229 5.09 14.65 -13.19
N LYS A 230 5.15 14.67 -14.54
CA LYS A 230 4.42 15.58 -15.42
C LYS A 230 3.46 14.81 -16.31
N VAL A 231 2.16 15.03 -16.15
CA VAL A 231 1.16 14.38 -17.00
C VAL A 231 1.20 14.98 -18.41
N VAL A 232 1.46 14.14 -19.43
CA VAL A 232 1.62 14.57 -20.83
C VAL A 232 0.48 14.14 -21.75
N CYS A 233 -0.22 13.06 -21.41
CA CYS A 233 -1.40 12.60 -22.16
C CYS A 233 -2.30 11.72 -21.27
N VAL A 234 -3.55 11.56 -21.72
CA VAL A 234 -4.55 10.69 -21.07
C VAL A 234 -5.12 9.75 -22.13
N ILE A 235 -5.38 8.50 -21.73
CA ILE A 235 -6.07 7.47 -22.51
C ILE A 235 -7.40 7.16 -21.82
N ASP A 236 -8.47 7.06 -22.60
CA ASP A 236 -9.79 6.63 -22.10
C ASP A 236 -10.56 5.95 -23.24
N ASP A 237 -11.22 4.84 -22.99
CA ASP A 237 -11.93 4.07 -24.02
C ASP A 237 -13.25 4.73 -24.45
N ASP A 238 -13.73 5.73 -23.72
CA ASP A 238 -14.92 6.48 -24.09
C ASP A 238 -14.63 7.41 -25.27
N VAL A 239 -15.09 7.01 -26.45
CA VAL A 239 -14.91 7.74 -27.71
C VAL A 239 -15.40 9.19 -27.63
N GLN A 240 -16.41 9.48 -26.80
CA GLN A 240 -16.95 10.84 -26.65
C GLN A 240 -15.94 11.80 -25.99
N LYS A 241 -14.93 11.29 -25.30
CA LYS A 241 -13.89 12.07 -24.64
C LYS A 241 -12.67 12.30 -25.54
N HIS A 242 -12.52 11.54 -26.62
CA HIS A 242 -11.34 11.62 -27.49
C HIS A 242 -11.16 13.03 -28.06
N GLY A 243 -9.92 13.51 -28.08
CA GLY A 243 -9.56 14.84 -28.56
C GLY A 243 -9.88 15.99 -27.60
N LYS A 244 -10.62 15.75 -26.53
CA LYS A 244 -10.92 16.74 -25.49
C LYS A 244 -9.76 16.87 -24.51
N TYR A 245 -9.86 17.89 -23.65
CA TYR A 245 -8.85 18.19 -22.63
C TYR A 245 -9.43 18.01 -21.22
N ILE A 246 -8.61 17.44 -20.33
CA ILE A 246 -8.87 17.35 -18.90
C ILE A 246 -7.73 18.04 -18.15
N LYS A 247 -7.99 19.20 -17.48
CA LYS A 247 -6.96 20.00 -16.83
C LYS A 247 -5.73 20.28 -17.71
N ASP A 248 -5.99 20.77 -18.93
CA ASP A 248 -4.99 21.13 -19.96
C ASP A 248 -4.21 19.93 -20.54
N VAL A 249 -4.54 18.69 -20.16
CA VAL A 249 -3.94 17.47 -20.72
C VAL A 249 -4.90 16.86 -21.73
N LYS A 250 -4.39 16.55 -22.94
CA LYS A 250 -5.19 16.00 -24.04
C LYS A 250 -5.51 14.51 -23.82
N ILE A 251 -6.76 14.14 -24.06
CA ILE A 251 -7.21 12.73 -24.18
C ILE A 251 -6.93 12.29 -25.62
N VAL A 252 -5.97 11.37 -25.78
CA VAL A 252 -5.40 11.04 -27.12
C VAL A 252 -6.25 10.00 -27.84
N GLY A 253 -6.84 9.05 -27.12
CA GLY A 253 -7.62 7.97 -27.67
C GLY A 253 -7.91 6.86 -26.67
N GLY A 254 -8.35 5.70 -27.14
CA GLY A 254 -8.59 4.51 -26.35
C GLY A 254 -7.33 3.67 -26.08
N ARG A 255 -7.52 2.47 -25.51
CA ARG A 255 -6.42 1.54 -25.16
C ARG A 255 -5.56 1.12 -26.36
N ASP A 256 -6.11 1.15 -27.58
CA ASP A 256 -5.43 0.89 -28.85
C ASP A 256 -4.31 1.92 -29.16
N LYS A 257 -4.37 3.10 -28.55
CA LYS A 257 -3.39 4.18 -28.73
C LYS A 257 -2.30 4.24 -27.67
N ILE A 258 -2.27 3.32 -26.70
CA ILE A 258 -1.28 3.36 -25.60
C ILE A 258 0.14 3.29 -26.12
N GLU A 259 0.47 2.36 -27.00
CA GLU A 259 1.83 2.17 -27.54
C GLU A 259 2.27 3.41 -28.36
N GLU A 260 1.43 3.86 -29.31
CA GLU A 260 1.69 5.05 -30.14
C GLU A 260 1.86 6.31 -29.27
N ALA A 261 1.01 6.49 -28.27
CA ALA A 261 1.08 7.65 -27.38
C ALA A 261 2.31 7.58 -26.46
N ALA A 262 2.70 6.39 -26.00
CA ALA A 262 3.90 6.22 -25.19
C ALA A 262 5.17 6.69 -25.93
N GLU A 263 5.32 6.32 -27.20
CA GLU A 263 6.44 6.74 -28.04
C GLU A 263 6.36 8.24 -28.37
N LYS A 264 5.22 8.70 -28.90
CA LYS A 264 5.01 10.08 -29.35
C LYS A 264 5.25 11.11 -28.24
N PHE A 265 4.77 10.82 -27.04
CA PHE A 265 4.92 11.72 -25.89
C PHE A 265 6.14 11.37 -25.02
N ARG A 266 6.98 10.40 -25.41
CA ARG A 266 8.14 9.93 -24.66
C ARG A 266 7.78 9.67 -23.20
N VAL A 267 6.78 8.83 -22.99
CA VAL A 267 6.25 8.50 -21.66
C VAL A 267 7.25 7.62 -20.91
N GLU A 268 7.50 7.94 -19.65
CA GLU A 268 8.35 7.17 -18.76
C GLU A 268 7.51 6.37 -17.73
N ASP A 269 6.41 6.97 -17.26
CA ASP A 269 5.50 6.35 -16.29
C ASP A 269 4.08 6.27 -16.85
N ILE A 270 3.41 5.15 -16.67
CA ILE A 270 1.98 4.96 -16.95
C ILE A 270 1.28 4.75 -15.62
N ILE A 271 0.22 5.54 -15.34
CA ILE A 271 -0.61 5.37 -14.15
C ILE A 271 -2.00 4.90 -14.54
N PHE A 272 -2.36 3.70 -14.09
CA PHE A 272 -3.70 3.15 -14.27
C PHE A 272 -4.65 3.74 -13.22
N ALA A 273 -5.62 4.53 -13.68
CA ALA A 273 -6.54 5.30 -12.84
C ALA A 273 -8.03 4.95 -13.10
N ILE A 274 -8.33 3.65 -13.28
CA ILE A 274 -9.70 3.12 -13.44
C ILE A 274 -9.99 2.11 -12.31
N PRO A 275 -10.35 2.55 -11.10
CA PRO A 275 -10.61 1.65 -9.97
C PRO A 275 -11.76 0.67 -10.22
N THR A 276 -12.72 1.05 -11.06
CA THR A 276 -13.92 0.26 -11.39
C THR A 276 -13.72 -0.71 -12.55
N ALA A 277 -12.52 -0.75 -13.15
CA ALA A 277 -12.24 -1.68 -14.25
C ALA A 277 -12.38 -3.14 -13.81
N THR A 278 -13.04 -3.94 -14.66
CA THR A 278 -13.09 -5.40 -14.48
C THR A 278 -11.68 -6.01 -14.60
N ASN A 279 -11.48 -7.18 -14.03
CA ASN A 279 -10.20 -7.87 -14.10
C ASN A 279 -9.79 -8.20 -15.54
N ALA A 280 -10.74 -8.53 -16.41
CA ALA A 280 -10.48 -8.73 -17.84
C ALA A 280 -9.96 -7.45 -18.51
N GLN A 281 -10.58 -6.30 -18.24
CA GLN A 281 -10.14 -5.01 -18.76
C GLN A 281 -8.77 -4.63 -18.23
N ARG A 282 -8.51 -4.83 -16.93
CA ARG A 282 -7.18 -4.59 -16.32
C ARG A 282 -6.11 -5.44 -16.99
N LYS A 283 -6.36 -6.74 -17.13
CA LYS A 283 -5.42 -7.68 -17.75
C LYS A 283 -5.07 -7.24 -19.17
N GLU A 284 -6.09 -6.91 -20.00
CA GLU A 284 -5.89 -6.47 -21.38
C GLU A 284 -5.06 -5.17 -21.46
N ILE A 285 -5.42 -4.15 -20.64
CA ILE A 285 -4.71 -2.87 -20.63
C ILE A 285 -3.27 -3.07 -20.14
N PHE A 286 -3.06 -3.89 -19.10
CA PHE A 286 -1.72 -4.17 -18.58
C PHE A 286 -0.87 -4.97 -19.57
N ASP A 287 -1.46 -5.87 -20.35
CA ASP A 287 -0.78 -6.58 -21.42
C ASP A 287 -0.32 -5.62 -22.54
N ILE A 288 -1.12 -4.62 -22.90
CA ILE A 288 -0.73 -3.56 -23.84
C ILE A 288 0.39 -2.71 -23.22
N CYS A 289 0.21 -2.24 -21.98
CA CYS A 289 1.22 -1.43 -21.29
C CYS A 289 2.56 -2.16 -21.14
N SER A 290 2.55 -3.48 -20.93
CA SER A 290 3.76 -4.30 -20.80
C SER A 290 4.63 -4.35 -22.06
N ARG A 291 4.09 -3.97 -23.23
CA ARG A 291 4.83 -3.85 -24.48
C ARG A 291 5.55 -2.50 -24.60
N THR A 292 5.20 -1.53 -23.75
CA THR A 292 5.89 -0.25 -23.66
C THR A 292 7.08 -0.38 -22.70
N LYS A 293 8.10 0.47 -22.86
CA LYS A 293 9.24 0.55 -21.93
C LYS A 293 8.94 1.42 -20.69
N CYS A 294 7.66 1.67 -20.40
CA CYS A 294 7.24 2.56 -19.34
C CYS A 294 7.11 1.83 -18.00
N SER A 295 7.41 2.51 -16.91
CA SER A 295 7.12 2.02 -15.57
C SER A 295 5.61 2.10 -15.30
N LEU A 296 4.99 0.96 -14.98
CA LEU A 296 3.55 0.87 -14.78
C LEU A 296 3.19 0.99 -13.30
N LYS A 297 2.30 1.93 -12.99
CA LYS A 297 1.81 2.24 -11.64
C LYS A 297 0.29 2.18 -11.59
N THR A 298 -0.28 1.99 -10.40
CA THR A 298 -1.72 1.99 -10.18
C THR A 298 -2.09 2.80 -8.93
N ILE A 299 -3.32 3.24 -8.88
CA ILE A 299 -3.93 3.82 -7.68
C ILE A 299 -4.70 2.73 -6.91
N PRO A 300 -4.84 2.82 -5.58
CA PRO A 300 -5.67 1.90 -4.79
C PRO A 300 -7.13 1.88 -5.26
N GLY A 301 -7.82 0.75 -5.01
CA GLY A 301 -9.25 0.64 -5.30
C GLY A 301 -10.11 1.60 -4.47
N LEU A 302 -11.32 1.92 -4.98
CA LEU A 302 -12.27 2.84 -4.33
C LEU A 302 -12.58 2.49 -2.86
N TYR A 303 -12.54 1.22 -2.48
CA TYR A 303 -12.77 0.75 -1.10
C TYR A 303 -11.65 1.10 -0.12
N GLN A 304 -10.46 1.44 -0.61
CA GLN A 304 -9.31 1.86 0.20
C GLN A 304 -9.22 3.40 0.33
N LEU A 305 -10.04 4.12 -0.43
CA LEU A 305 -10.12 5.59 -0.41
C LEU A 305 -11.22 6.03 0.56
N THR A 306 -11.03 5.83 1.86
CA THR A 306 -11.98 6.25 2.91
C THR A 306 -12.21 7.76 2.98
N SER A 307 -11.31 8.57 2.41
CA SER A 307 -11.37 10.04 2.41
C SER A 307 -11.79 10.67 1.06
N GLY A 308 -11.94 9.87 0.00
CA GLY A 308 -12.27 10.40 -1.34
C GLY A 308 -11.15 11.19 -2.04
N GLU A 309 -9.96 11.28 -1.43
CA GLU A 309 -8.79 11.95 -2.00
C GLU A 309 -7.72 10.94 -2.40
N VAL A 310 -7.19 11.08 -3.63
CA VAL A 310 -6.03 10.32 -4.10
C VAL A 310 -4.78 11.11 -3.73
N SER A 311 -3.92 10.55 -2.88
CA SER A 311 -2.61 11.15 -2.57
C SER A 311 -1.51 10.54 -3.45
N VAL A 312 -0.51 11.33 -3.82
CA VAL A 312 0.71 10.84 -4.54
C VAL A 312 1.37 9.69 -3.80
N SER A 313 1.32 9.69 -2.47
CA SER A 313 1.87 8.61 -1.63
C SER A 313 1.15 7.27 -1.80
N GLN A 314 -0.05 7.26 -2.37
CA GLN A 314 -0.84 6.05 -2.63
C GLN A 314 -0.60 5.45 -4.03
N ILE A 315 0.10 6.17 -4.90
CA ILE A 315 0.49 5.65 -6.22
C ILE A 315 1.59 4.62 -6.01
N ARG A 316 1.28 3.35 -6.28
CA ARG A 316 2.24 2.25 -6.14
C ARG A 316 2.56 1.61 -7.48
N LYS A 317 3.72 0.96 -7.58
CA LYS A 317 4.02 0.09 -8.71
C LYS A 317 3.00 -1.04 -8.78
N ILE A 318 2.67 -1.47 -10.00
CA ILE A 318 1.84 -2.66 -10.19
C ILE A 318 2.59 -3.88 -9.68
N GLU A 319 1.92 -4.64 -8.84
CA GLU A 319 2.40 -5.92 -8.35
C GLU A 319 1.85 -7.06 -9.22
N ILE A 320 2.42 -8.24 -9.07
CA ILE A 320 2.04 -9.40 -9.89
C ILE A 320 0.62 -9.84 -9.57
N GLU A 321 0.18 -9.62 -8.36
CA GLU A 321 -1.19 -9.84 -7.91
C GLU A 321 -2.21 -9.08 -8.77
N ASP A 322 -1.88 -7.85 -9.16
CA ASP A 322 -2.72 -7.01 -10.02
C ASP A 322 -2.85 -7.58 -11.45
N LEU A 323 -1.85 -8.35 -11.91
CA LEU A 323 -1.83 -8.96 -13.26
C LEU A 323 -2.65 -10.24 -13.37
N LEU A 324 -2.83 -10.96 -12.28
CA LEU A 324 -3.55 -12.23 -12.28
C LEU A 324 -5.06 -12.04 -12.33
N GLY A 325 -5.54 -10.82 -12.11
CA GLY A 325 -6.91 -10.42 -12.35
C GLY A 325 -7.94 -11.23 -11.55
N ARG A 326 -7.61 -11.67 -10.32
CA ARG A 326 -8.55 -12.40 -9.47
C ARG A 326 -9.55 -11.45 -8.83
N GLU A 327 -10.82 -11.85 -8.80
CA GLU A 327 -11.85 -11.10 -8.08
C GLU A 327 -11.68 -11.29 -6.58
N PRO A 328 -11.97 -10.25 -5.77
CA PRO A 328 -12.02 -10.39 -4.32
C PRO A 328 -13.00 -11.51 -3.93
N VAL A 329 -12.55 -12.42 -3.12
CA VAL A 329 -13.36 -13.56 -2.67
C VAL A 329 -14.49 -13.08 -1.80
N LYS A 330 -15.72 -13.50 -2.12
CA LYS A 330 -16.88 -13.30 -1.25
C LYS A 330 -16.90 -14.42 -0.22
N ILE A 331 -16.71 -14.05 1.05
CA ILE A 331 -16.78 -14.95 2.20
C ILE A 331 -18.01 -14.59 3.06
N ASP A 332 -18.50 -15.57 3.80
CA ASP A 332 -19.48 -15.33 4.86
C ASP A 332 -18.78 -14.87 6.14
N SER A 333 -18.43 -13.59 6.17
CA SER A 333 -17.74 -12.98 7.31
C SER A 333 -18.52 -13.11 8.60
N LYS A 334 -19.87 -13.12 8.54
CA LYS A 334 -20.72 -13.26 9.70
C LYS A 334 -20.68 -14.68 10.27
N GLY A 335 -20.75 -15.70 9.42
CA GLY A 335 -20.63 -17.09 9.84
C GLY A 335 -19.26 -17.38 10.48
N ILE A 336 -18.19 -16.84 9.93
CA ILE A 336 -16.84 -16.95 10.51
C ILE A 336 -16.78 -16.27 11.88
N GLU A 337 -17.32 -15.07 12.00
CA GLU A 337 -17.32 -14.32 13.27
C GLU A 337 -18.15 -15.01 14.34
N ASP A 338 -19.33 -15.55 13.98
CA ASP A 338 -20.21 -16.25 14.93
C ASP A 338 -19.58 -17.57 15.42
N ASP A 339 -18.89 -18.33 14.55
CA ASP A 339 -18.21 -19.59 14.90
C ASP A 339 -17.00 -19.36 15.83
N LEU A 340 -16.25 -18.27 15.60
CA LEU A 340 -15.04 -17.94 16.34
C LEU A 340 -15.25 -17.02 17.55
N ARG A 341 -16.47 -16.52 17.78
CA ARG A 341 -16.75 -15.56 18.85
C ARG A 341 -16.38 -16.07 20.23
N GLY A 342 -15.48 -15.32 20.89
CA GLY A 342 -15.02 -15.63 22.24
C GLY A 342 -14.09 -16.84 22.34
N ALA A 343 -13.75 -17.50 21.23
CA ALA A 343 -12.93 -18.68 21.19
C ALA A 343 -11.45 -18.38 21.41
N ALA A 344 -10.73 -19.35 22.00
CA ALA A 344 -9.28 -19.39 22.03
C ALA A 344 -8.76 -20.09 20.75
N VAL A 345 -7.96 -19.37 19.96
CA VAL A 345 -7.48 -19.84 18.65
C VAL A 345 -5.98 -19.98 18.66
N LEU A 346 -5.48 -21.18 18.34
CA LEU A 346 -4.05 -21.46 18.18
C LEU A 346 -3.67 -21.52 16.70
N VAL A 347 -2.64 -20.76 16.33
CA VAL A 347 -2.02 -20.81 15.00
C VAL A 347 -0.60 -21.30 15.14
N THR A 348 -0.30 -22.53 14.68
CA THR A 348 1.06 -23.04 14.60
C THR A 348 1.71 -22.62 13.29
N GLY A 349 3.01 -22.31 13.32
CA GLY A 349 3.67 -21.68 12.17
C GLY A 349 3.16 -20.27 11.92
N GLY A 350 2.78 -19.55 12.98
CA GLY A 350 2.13 -18.26 12.92
C GLY A 350 2.98 -17.11 12.36
N GLY A 351 4.31 -17.28 12.32
CA GLY A 351 5.23 -16.35 11.64
C GLY A 351 5.44 -16.66 10.16
N GLY A 352 4.92 -17.81 9.66
CA GLY A 352 4.98 -18.18 8.24
C GLY A 352 4.00 -17.35 7.38
N SER A 353 4.13 -17.48 6.04
CA SER A 353 3.31 -16.69 5.10
C SER A 353 1.80 -16.89 5.27
N ILE A 354 1.34 -18.13 5.47
CA ILE A 354 -0.09 -18.44 5.69
C ILE A 354 -0.46 -18.15 7.15
N GLY A 355 0.39 -18.60 8.10
CA GLY A 355 0.12 -18.43 9.52
C GLY A 355 0.01 -16.95 9.94
N SER A 356 0.88 -16.07 9.43
CA SER A 356 0.82 -14.64 9.72
C SER A 356 -0.46 -13.98 9.19
N GLU A 357 -0.91 -14.38 8.01
CA GLU A 357 -2.16 -13.88 7.45
C GLU A 357 -3.39 -14.44 8.20
N LEU A 358 -3.35 -15.71 8.64
CA LEU A 358 -4.35 -16.24 9.57
C LEU A 358 -4.43 -15.37 10.83
N CYS A 359 -3.28 -15.04 11.43
CA CYS A 359 -3.22 -14.17 12.60
C CYS A 359 -3.80 -12.78 12.31
N ARG A 360 -3.53 -12.19 11.13
CA ARG A 360 -4.09 -10.87 10.73
C ARG A 360 -5.61 -10.89 10.62
N GLN A 361 -6.16 -11.92 9.96
CA GLN A 361 -7.62 -12.01 9.77
C GLN A 361 -8.32 -12.37 11.08
N LEU A 362 -7.78 -13.30 11.86
CA LEU A 362 -8.31 -13.68 13.17
C LEU A 362 -8.28 -12.52 14.18
N ALA A 363 -7.23 -11.68 14.16
CA ALA A 363 -7.13 -10.51 15.04
C ALA A 363 -8.27 -9.50 14.83
N ARG A 364 -8.88 -9.50 13.64
CA ARG A 364 -10.05 -8.64 13.31
C ARG A 364 -11.38 -9.27 13.67
N CYS A 365 -11.39 -10.56 14.05
CA CYS A 365 -12.58 -11.26 14.52
C CYS A 365 -12.76 -11.08 16.03
N SER A 366 -13.99 -11.28 16.53
CA SER A 366 -14.33 -11.19 17.97
C SER A 366 -13.87 -12.43 18.75
N ILE A 367 -12.63 -12.91 18.52
CA ILE A 367 -12.06 -14.05 19.24
C ILE A 367 -11.74 -13.70 20.69
N GLY A 368 -11.76 -14.68 21.58
CA GLY A 368 -11.39 -14.51 22.99
C GLY A 368 -9.87 -14.41 23.19
N ARG A 369 -9.09 -15.22 22.48
CA ARG A 369 -7.63 -15.24 22.58
C ARG A 369 -6.99 -15.75 21.27
N LEU A 370 -5.91 -15.10 20.86
CA LEU A 370 -5.04 -15.53 19.75
C LEU A 370 -3.71 -16.05 20.32
N ILE A 371 -3.39 -17.32 20.06
CA ILE A 371 -2.13 -17.94 20.45
C ILE A 371 -1.31 -18.18 19.19
N ILE A 372 -0.19 -17.51 19.06
CA ILE A 372 0.77 -17.62 17.95
C ILE A 372 1.91 -18.52 18.41
N PHE A 373 2.10 -19.67 17.75
CA PHE A 373 3.14 -20.64 18.07
C PHE A 373 4.07 -20.85 16.87
N ASP A 374 5.34 -20.49 17.00
CA ASP A 374 6.31 -20.61 15.93
C ASP A 374 7.69 -21.00 16.48
N ILE A 375 8.48 -21.70 15.66
CA ILE A 375 9.87 -22.02 15.98
C ILE A 375 10.80 -20.84 15.72
N TYR A 376 10.45 -19.94 14.78
CA TYR A 376 11.32 -18.84 14.35
C TYR A 376 10.91 -17.52 15.02
N GLU A 377 11.74 -17.13 15.99
CA GLU A 377 11.52 -15.97 16.85
C GLU A 377 11.29 -14.66 16.06
N ASN A 378 12.12 -14.39 15.04
CA ASN A 378 12.04 -13.10 14.34
C ASN A 378 10.71 -12.91 13.64
N ASN A 379 10.23 -13.92 12.90
CA ASN A 379 8.95 -13.81 12.22
C ASN A 379 7.77 -13.74 13.20
N ALA A 380 7.86 -14.46 14.33
CA ALA A 380 6.86 -14.40 15.39
C ALA A 380 6.82 -13.00 16.02
N TYR A 381 7.97 -12.37 16.22
CA TYR A 381 8.08 -10.99 16.72
C TYR A 381 7.57 -9.97 15.71
N GLU A 382 7.90 -10.13 14.43
CA GLU A 382 7.42 -9.22 13.37
C GLU A 382 5.89 -9.18 13.30
N ILE A 383 5.23 -10.34 13.27
CA ILE A 383 3.76 -10.39 13.24
C ILE A 383 3.15 -9.83 14.54
N GLN A 384 3.77 -10.06 15.70
CA GLN A 384 3.34 -9.46 16.96
C GLN A 384 3.34 -7.93 16.90
N GLN A 385 4.46 -7.33 16.44
CA GLN A 385 4.58 -5.87 16.35
C GLN A 385 3.61 -5.27 15.33
N GLU A 386 3.38 -5.98 14.24
CA GLU A 386 2.40 -5.58 13.22
C GLU A 386 0.99 -5.56 13.81
N LEU A 387 0.56 -6.65 14.46
CA LEU A 387 -0.77 -6.74 15.05
C LEU A 387 -1.00 -5.74 16.18
N LEU A 388 0.01 -5.47 17.01
CA LEU A 388 -0.08 -4.44 18.06
C LEU A 388 -0.23 -3.03 17.50
N ARG A 389 0.30 -2.75 16.31
CA ARG A 389 0.16 -1.47 15.63
C ARG A 389 -1.19 -1.35 14.92
N ASP A 390 -1.60 -2.39 14.18
CA ASP A 390 -2.72 -2.34 13.24
C ASP A 390 -4.07 -2.75 13.89
N CYS A 391 -4.02 -3.52 14.99
CA CYS A 391 -5.16 -3.97 15.80
C CYS A 391 -4.83 -3.84 17.29
N PRO A 392 -4.70 -2.63 17.86
CA PRO A 392 -4.25 -2.43 19.25
C PRO A 392 -5.11 -3.14 20.29
N GLU A 393 -6.38 -3.39 19.99
CA GLU A 393 -7.36 -4.10 20.84
C GLU A 393 -7.03 -5.57 21.08
N ILE A 394 -6.15 -6.17 20.25
CA ILE A 394 -5.74 -7.57 20.44
C ILE A 394 -4.69 -7.75 21.55
N LYS A 395 -4.08 -6.66 22.04
CA LYS A 395 -2.92 -6.67 22.93
C LYS A 395 -3.08 -7.60 24.14
N ASP A 396 -4.20 -7.50 24.82
CA ASP A 396 -4.47 -8.27 26.06
C ASP A 396 -5.02 -9.68 25.77
N ARG A 397 -5.28 -9.99 24.50
CA ARG A 397 -5.86 -11.26 24.02
C ARG A 397 -4.90 -12.01 23.09
N MET A 398 -3.64 -11.60 22.98
CA MET A 398 -2.63 -12.23 22.12
C MET A 398 -1.43 -12.72 22.92
N ASP A 399 -1.09 -13.99 22.72
CA ASP A 399 0.12 -14.61 23.26
C ASP A 399 1.00 -15.09 22.10
N VAL A 400 2.29 -14.78 22.14
CA VAL A 400 3.28 -15.25 21.17
C VAL A 400 4.25 -16.19 21.88
N LEU A 401 4.32 -17.41 21.40
CA LEU A 401 5.06 -18.49 22.02
C LEU A 401 6.08 -19.05 21.03
N ILE A 402 7.32 -19.20 21.50
CA ILE A 402 8.38 -19.84 20.72
C ILE A 402 8.49 -21.31 21.12
N GLY A 403 8.48 -22.19 20.10
CA GLY A 403 8.61 -23.61 20.30
C GLY A 403 8.44 -24.38 18.98
N SER A 404 8.86 -25.64 19.00
CA SER A 404 8.75 -26.57 17.87
C SER A 404 7.55 -27.49 18.04
N VAL A 405 6.81 -27.74 16.97
CA VAL A 405 5.76 -28.78 16.94
C VAL A 405 6.31 -30.22 17.10
N ARG A 406 7.62 -30.40 16.95
CA ARG A 406 8.33 -31.68 17.20
C ARG A 406 8.42 -31.97 18.68
N ASP A 407 8.43 -30.96 19.52
CA ASP A 407 8.53 -31.09 20.98
C ASP A 407 7.15 -31.36 21.57
N GLU A 408 6.88 -32.64 21.83
CA GLU A 408 5.59 -33.12 22.33
C GLU A 408 5.26 -32.48 23.69
N GLN A 409 6.25 -32.35 24.60
CA GLN A 409 6.02 -31.75 25.92
C GLN A 409 5.68 -30.25 25.79
N ARG A 410 6.42 -29.50 24.95
CA ARG A 410 6.14 -28.09 24.71
C ARG A 410 4.76 -27.85 24.10
N VAL A 411 4.34 -28.72 23.17
CA VAL A 411 3.00 -28.68 22.59
C VAL A 411 1.95 -28.96 23.69
N ALA A 412 2.16 -30.00 24.51
CA ALA A 412 1.28 -30.34 25.62
C ALA A 412 1.12 -29.18 26.62
N ASP A 413 2.22 -28.52 27.03
CA ASP A 413 2.20 -27.36 27.93
C ASP A 413 1.36 -26.20 27.38
N VAL A 414 1.46 -25.95 26.06
CA VAL A 414 0.65 -24.91 25.39
C VAL A 414 -0.83 -25.25 25.44
N PHE A 415 -1.19 -26.48 25.10
CA PHE A 415 -2.60 -26.91 25.11
C PHE A 415 -3.17 -26.99 26.53
N GLU A 416 -2.40 -27.44 27.50
CA GLU A 416 -2.81 -27.47 28.90
C GLU A 416 -3.14 -26.06 29.43
N LYS A 417 -2.27 -25.11 29.15
CA LYS A 417 -2.38 -23.73 29.63
C LYS A 417 -3.52 -22.97 28.95
N TYR A 418 -3.62 -23.05 27.62
CA TYR A 418 -4.48 -22.16 26.84
C TYR A 418 -5.80 -22.79 26.40
N ARG A 419 -5.90 -24.14 26.39
CA ARG A 419 -7.11 -24.88 26.00
C ARG A 419 -7.73 -24.33 24.71
N PRO A 420 -7.01 -24.30 23.57
CA PRO A 420 -7.53 -23.70 22.35
C PRO A 420 -8.78 -24.44 21.85
N ASP A 421 -9.81 -23.68 21.51
CA ASP A 421 -11.05 -24.20 20.88
C ASP A 421 -10.79 -24.55 19.41
N PHE A 422 -10.01 -23.71 18.71
CA PHE A 422 -9.67 -23.89 17.29
C PHE A 422 -8.16 -23.94 17.10
N VAL A 423 -7.71 -24.86 16.27
CA VAL A 423 -6.29 -25.05 15.93
C VAL A 423 -6.11 -24.93 14.41
N PHE A 424 -5.38 -23.92 13.95
CA PHE A 424 -4.94 -23.80 12.57
C PHE A 424 -3.47 -24.25 12.49
N HIS A 425 -3.25 -25.43 11.92
CA HIS A 425 -1.92 -26.04 11.84
C HIS A 425 -1.23 -25.72 10.52
N ALA A 426 -0.43 -24.61 10.51
CA ALA A 426 0.32 -24.16 9.34
C ALA A 426 1.84 -24.40 9.45
N ALA A 427 2.32 -24.99 10.55
CA ALA A 427 3.72 -25.32 10.74
C ALA A 427 4.11 -26.51 9.84
N ALA A 428 4.96 -26.27 8.83
CA ALA A 428 5.49 -27.31 7.95
C ALA A 428 6.74 -26.84 7.21
N HIS A 429 7.62 -27.78 6.87
CA HIS A 429 8.67 -27.59 5.87
C HIS A 429 8.08 -27.81 4.48
N LYS A 430 8.18 -26.80 3.59
CA LYS A 430 7.49 -26.76 2.29
C LYS A 430 8.39 -26.82 1.05
N HIS A 431 9.70 -26.58 1.22
CA HIS A 431 10.62 -26.50 0.08
C HIS A 431 10.99 -27.90 -0.40
N VAL A 432 10.47 -28.26 -1.58
CA VAL A 432 10.66 -29.58 -2.18
C VAL A 432 12.16 -29.97 -2.28
N PRO A 433 13.06 -29.15 -2.90
CA PRO A 433 14.45 -29.55 -3.02
C PRO A 433 15.14 -29.75 -1.67
N LEU A 434 14.84 -28.94 -0.66
CA LEU A 434 15.45 -29.09 0.66
C LEU A 434 14.96 -30.36 1.39
N MET A 435 13.72 -30.78 1.15
CA MET A 435 13.17 -31.99 1.77
C MET A 435 13.63 -33.26 1.03
N GLU A 436 13.99 -33.16 -0.25
CA GLU A 436 14.68 -34.21 -0.95
C GLU A 436 16.07 -34.47 -0.35
N GLU A 437 16.80 -33.43 -0.02
CA GLU A 437 18.11 -33.48 0.64
C GLU A 437 18.03 -33.81 2.14
N SER A 438 16.86 -33.66 2.77
CA SER A 438 16.67 -33.79 4.20
C SER A 438 15.34 -34.49 4.54
N PRO A 439 15.10 -35.71 4.08
CA PRO A 439 13.84 -36.43 4.26
C PRO A 439 13.48 -36.67 5.73
N CYS A 440 14.48 -36.88 6.61
CA CYS A 440 14.27 -37.01 8.05
C CYS A 440 13.57 -35.80 8.64
N GLU A 441 13.95 -34.63 8.18
CA GLU A 441 13.37 -33.35 8.69
C GLU A 441 11.93 -33.17 8.25
N ALA A 442 11.57 -33.61 7.03
CA ALA A 442 10.20 -33.64 6.58
C ALA A 442 9.34 -34.58 7.46
N VAL A 443 9.85 -35.78 7.76
CA VAL A 443 9.16 -36.74 8.61
C VAL A 443 8.98 -36.23 10.03
N LYS A 444 10.05 -35.76 10.67
CA LYS A 444 9.98 -35.22 12.05
C LYS A 444 9.07 -34.05 12.18
N ASN A 445 9.19 -33.08 11.28
CA ASN A 445 8.45 -31.83 11.39
C ASN A 445 7.03 -31.93 10.84
N ASN A 446 6.86 -32.42 9.61
CA ASN A 446 5.55 -32.43 8.99
C ASN A 446 4.67 -33.56 9.55
N ILE A 447 5.18 -34.80 9.58
CA ILE A 447 4.39 -35.96 10.00
C ILE A 447 4.22 -35.96 11.52
N PHE A 448 5.33 -36.09 12.26
CA PHE A 448 5.23 -36.23 13.72
C PHE A 448 4.90 -34.94 14.43
N GLY A 449 5.29 -33.80 13.86
CA GLY A 449 4.81 -32.50 14.34
C GLY A 449 3.31 -32.37 14.23
N THR A 450 2.71 -32.77 13.10
CA THR A 450 1.24 -32.79 12.93
C THR A 450 0.58 -33.75 13.92
N LEU A 451 1.13 -34.94 14.09
CA LEU A 451 0.61 -35.96 15.02
C LEU A 451 0.62 -35.44 16.48
N ASN A 452 1.71 -34.81 16.91
CA ASN A 452 1.81 -34.23 18.27
C ASN A 452 0.75 -33.18 18.53
N VAL A 453 0.57 -32.25 17.57
CA VAL A 453 -0.43 -31.19 17.72
C VAL A 453 -1.85 -31.74 17.64
N ALA A 454 -2.12 -32.71 16.77
CA ALA A 454 -3.43 -33.37 16.65
C ALA A 454 -3.81 -34.14 17.92
N ARG A 455 -2.86 -34.94 18.48
CA ARG A 455 -3.05 -35.65 19.76
C ARG A 455 -3.32 -34.70 20.92
N ALA A 456 -2.60 -33.59 20.96
CA ALA A 456 -2.85 -32.56 21.98
C ALA A 456 -4.22 -31.90 21.80
N ALA A 457 -4.65 -31.61 20.57
CA ALA A 457 -5.97 -31.05 20.28
C ALA A 457 -7.10 -31.97 20.79
N GLU A 458 -7.01 -33.26 20.52
CA GLU A 458 -7.96 -34.25 21.00
C GLU A 458 -7.94 -34.38 22.53
N LYS A 459 -6.74 -34.57 23.11
CA LYS A 459 -6.55 -34.75 24.56
C LYS A 459 -7.14 -33.58 25.37
N TYR A 460 -6.94 -32.37 24.88
CA TYR A 460 -7.36 -31.16 25.57
C TYR A 460 -8.72 -30.62 25.09
N GLY A 461 -9.38 -31.32 24.16
CA GLY A 461 -10.77 -31.10 23.77
C GLY A 461 -10.99 -29.87 22.90
N ALA A 462 -10.08 -29.61 21.94
CA ALA A 462 -10.31 -28.61 20.91
C ALA A 462 -11.57 -28.97 20.10
N LYS A 463 -12.37 -27.98 19.73
CA LYS A 463 -13.57 -28.19 18.91
C LYS A 463 -13.20 -28.56 17.48
N ARG A 464 -12.19 -27.87 16.92
CA ARG A 464 -11.78 -28.06 15.53
C ARG A 464 -10.27 -27.94 15.33
N PHE A 465 -9.73 -28.88 14.56
CA PHE A 465 -8.34 -28.89 14.08
C PHE A 465 -8.32 -28.81 12.57
N LEU A 466 -7.69 -27.77 12.02
CA LEU A 466 -7.59 -27.53 10.60
C LEU A 466 -6.14 -27.59 10.13
N LEU A 467 -5.82 -28.61 9.32
CA LEU A 467 -4.51 -28.80 8.70
C LEU A 467 -4.39 -27.99 7.42
N ILE A 468 -3.36 -27.16 7.31
CA ILE A 468 -2.97 -26.53 6.05
C ILE A 468 -2.23 -27.57 5.20
N SER A 469 -2.84 -28.00 4.09
CA SER A 469 -2.28 -28.94 3.15
C SER A 469 -1.93 -28.29 1.79
N THR A 470 -1.61 -29.10 0.78
CA THR A 470 -1.11 -28.62 -0.51
C THR A 470 -1.57 -29.55 -1.64
N ASP A 471 -1.63 -29.02 -2.87
CA ASP A 471 -1.77 -29.76 -4.13
C ASP A 471 -0.71 -30.88 -4.30
N LYS A 472 0.48 -30.70 -3.72
CA LYS A 472 1.61 -31.67 -3.82
C LYS A 472 1.40 -32.95 -3.01
N ALA A 473 0.37 -32.99 -2.15
CA ALA A 473 -0.06 -34.21 -1.46
C ALA A 473 -0.83 -35.18 -2.39
N VAL A 474 -1.26 -34.71 -3.57
CA VAL A 474 -1.95 -35.51 -4.58
C VAL A 474 -0.89 -36.19 -5.47
N ASN A 475 -0.94 -37.52 -5.61
CA ASN A 475 0.06 -38.31 -6.37
C ASN A 475 1.49 -37.79 -6.16
N PRO A 476 2.03 -37.82 -4.93
CA PRO A 476 3.26 -37.12 -4.60
C PRO A 476 4.46 -37.68 -5.37
N THR A 477 5.28 -36.79 -5.90
CA THR A 477 6.56 -37.08 -6.56
C THR A 477 7.76 -36.69 -5.69
N SER A 478 7.48 -36.16 -4.50
CA SER A 478 8.49 -35.64 -3.57
C SER A 478 8.24 -36.11 -2.14
N VAL A 479 9.31 -36.14 -1.34
CA VAL A 479 9.25 -36.40 0.11
C VAL A 479 8.33 -35.41 0.81
N MET A 480 8.41 -34.14 0.43
CA MET A 480 7.54 -33.11 1.01
C MET A 480 6.06 -33.39 0.71
N GLY A 481 5.73 -33.73 -0.53
CA GLY A 481 4.37 -34.10 -0.93
C GLY A 481 3.88 -35.34 -0.20
N ALA A 482 4.70 -36.42 -0.16
CA ALA A 482 4.41 -37.64 0.58
C ALA A 482 4.19 -37.36 2.07
N SER A 483 5.04 -36.52 2.71
CA SER A 483 4.85 -36.13 4.12
C SER A 483 3.53 -35.47 4.37
N LYS A 484 3.07 -34.59 3.46
CA LYS A 484 1.77 -33.91 3.58
C LYS A 484 0.60 -34.86 3.35
N ARG A 485 0.76 -35.86 2.44
CA ARG A 485 -0.24 -36.90 2.28
C ARG A 485 -0.42 -37.73 3.56
N VAL A 486 0.69 -38.12 4.20
CA VAL A 486 0.63 -38.79 5.52
C VAL A 486 -0.03 -37.93 6.57
N CYS A 487 0.21 -36.60 6.58
CA CYS A 487 -0.51 -35.68 7.48
C CYS A 487 -2.03 -35.71 7.25
N GLU A 488 -2.50 -35.76 6.01
CA GLU A 488 -3.93 -35.87 5.70
C GLU A 488 -4.50 -37.21 6.20
N MET A 489 -3.77 -38.33 6.03
CA MET A 489 -4.17 -39.60 6.57
C MET A 489 -4.22 -39.61 8.10
N ILE A 490 -3.27 -38.94 8.79
CA ILE A 490 -3.31 -38.75 10.25
C ILE A 490 -4.60 -38.01 10.65
N ILE A 491 -4.94 -36.92 9.98
CA ILE A 491 -6.13 -36.13 10.27
C ILE A 491 -7.40 -36.94 10.10
N GLN A 492 -7.50 -37.74 9.04
CA GLN A 492 -8.66 -38.62 8.84
C GLN A 492 -8.73 -39.74 9.87
N CYS A 493 -7.59 -40.37 10.24
CA CYS A 493 -7.52 -41.36 11.28
C CYS A 493 -7.93 -40.77 12.65
N MET A 494 -7.43 -39.62 13.00
CA MET A 494 -7.78 -38.89 14.22
C MET A 494 -9.28 -38.56 14.27
N ASN A 495 -9.85 -38.09 13.15
CA ASN A 495 -11.27 -37.79 13.08
C ASN A 495 -12.17 -38.98 13.31
N ARG A 496 -11.83 -40.14 12.76
CA ARG A 496 -12.62 -41.37 12.95
C ARG A 496 -12.60 -41.87 14.41
N ARG A 497 -11.56 -41.53 15.18
CA ARG A 497 -11.37 -41.93 16.58
C ARG A 497 -11.82 -40.86 17.60
N SER A 498 -11.94 -39.63 17.17
CA SER A 498 -12.32 -38.51 18.04
C SER A 498 -13.84 -38.35 18.12
N GLU A 499 -14.35 -38.14 19.33
CA GLU A 499 -15.75 -37.76 19.59
C GLU A 499 -15.89 -36.27 19.87
N LYS A 500 -14.75 -35.56 20.05
CA LYS A 500 -14.75 -34.17 20.56
C LYS A 500 -14.21 -33.14 19.58
N THR A 501 -13.30 -33.56 18.70
CA THR A 501 -12.57 -32.68 17.81
C THR A 501 -12.88 -33.00 16.35
N ASP A 502 -13.36 -32.04 15.59
CA ASP A 502 -13.48 -32.14 14.14
C ASP A 502 -12.11 -31.93 13.52
N PHE A 503 -11.54 -32.96 12.91
CA PHE A 503 -10.28 -32.89 12.20
C PHE A 503 -10.52 -32.74 10.70
N VAL A 504 -9.99 -31.67 10.10
CA VAL A 504 -10.14 -31.39 8.67
C VAL A 504 -8.84 -30.91 8.04
N ALA A 505 -8.72 -31.03 6.73
CA ALA A 505 -7.60 -30.52 5.97
C ALA A 505 -8.07 -29.57 4.86
N VAL A 506 -7.23 -28.60 4.46
CA VAL A 506 -7.49 -27.72 3.33
C VAL A 506 -6.31 -27.76 2.38
N ARG A 507 -6.55 -28.19 1.12
CA ARG A 507 -5.59 -28.22 0.01
C ARG A 507 -5.73 -26.98 -0.84
N PHE A 508 -4.61 -26.39 -1.20
CA PHE A 508 -4.52 -25.36 -2.23
C PHE A 508 -3.14 -25.41 -2.90
N GLY A 509 -3.02 -24.76 -4.05
CA GLY A 509 -1.78 -24.67 -4.81
C GLY A 509 -0.83 -23.58 -4.30
N ASN A 510 -0.09 -22.95 -5.24
CA ASN A 510 0.88 -21.93 -4.84
C ASN A 510 0.18 -20.63 -4.44
N VAL A 511 0.77 -19.93 -3.48
CA VAL A 511 0.34 -18.59 -3.07
C VAL A 511 1.39 -17.56 -3.49
N LEU A 512 0.89 -16.40 -3.96
CA LEU A 512 1.72 -15.30 -4.45
C LEU A 512 2.52 -14.66 -3.31
N GLY A 513 3.76 -14.29 -3.61
CA GLY A 513 4.58 -13.53 -2.66
C GLY A 513 5.02 -14.30 -1.41
N SER A 514 4.74 -15.61 -1.30
CA SER A 514 5.19 -16.38 -0.14
C SER A 514 6.71 -16.51 -0.08
N ASN A 515 7.26 -16.53 1.13
CA ASN A 515 8.70 -16.61 1.37
C ASN A 515 9.33 -17.81 0.61
N GLY A 516 10.41 -17.52 -0.14
CA GLY A 516 11.13 -18.53 -0.93
C GLY A 516 10.38 -19.02 -2.18
N SER A 517 9.27 -18.42 -2.58
CA SER A 517 8.56 -18.77 -3.81
C SER A 517 9.21 -18.14 -5.06
N VAL A 518 8.72 -18.55 -6.24
CA VAL A 518 9.27 -18.18 -7.56
C VAL A 518 9.25 -16.65 -7.79
N ILE A 519 8.24 -15.94 -7.34
CA ILE A 519 8.08 -14.50 -7.57
C ILE A 519 9.14 -13.66 -6.84
N PRO A 520 9.37 -13.80 -5.53
CA PRO A 520 10.50 -13.15 -4.85
C PRO A 520 11.86 -13.51 -5.45
N LEU A 521 12.02 -14.74 -5.95
CA LEU A 521 13.24 -15.18 -6.62
C LEU A 521 13.45 -14.39 -7.91
N PHE A 522 12.46 -14.36 -8.80
CA PHE A 522 12.52 -13.62 -10.05
C PHE A 522 12.79 -12.13 -9.83
N LYS A 523 12.12 -11.53 -8.85
CA LYS A 523 12.35 -10.13 -8.50
C LYS A 523 13.81 -9.86 -8.13
N LYS A 524 14.40 -10.70 -7.26
CA LYS A 524 15.82 -10.59 -6.88
C LYS A 524 16.77 -10.83 -8.08
N GLN A 525 16.43 -11.74 -8.98
CA GLN A 525 17.23 -12.01 -10.18
C GLN A 525 17.18 -10.82 -11.14
N ILE A 526 16.01 -10.22 -11.36
CA ILE A 526 15.84 -9.03 -12.20
C ILE A 526 16.60 -7.84 -11.60
N GLU A 527 16.50 -7.61 -10.29
CA GLU A 527 17.21 -6.54 -9.57
C GLU A 527 18.75 -6.67 -9.70
N ARG A 528 19.25 -7.89 -9.90
CA ARG A 528 20.69 -8.18 -10.11
C ARG A 528 21.13 -8.14 -11.58
N GLY A 529 20.19 -7.87 -12.51
CA GLY A 529 20.49 -7.87 -13.96
C GLY A 529 20.36 -9.23 -14.62
N GLY A 530 19.77 -10.22 -13.97
CA GLY A 530 19.53 -11.57 -14.50
C GLY A 530 20.69 -12.56 -14.26
N PRO A 531 20.66 -13.73 -14.92
CA PRO A 531 19.52 -14.27 -15.67
C PRO A 531 18.32 -14.65 -14.76
N VAL A 532 17.11 -14.65 -15.33
CA VAL A 532 15.93 -15.22 -14.68
C VAL A 532 15.87 -16.70 -14.99
N THR A 533 15.84 -17.55 -13.94
CA THR A 533 15.90 -18.99 -14.10
C THR A 533 14.54 -19.64 -13.99
N VAL A 534 14.11 -20.35 -15.03
CA VAL A 534 12.86 -21.13 -15.09
C VAL A 534 13.23 -22.61 -15.22
N THR A 535 12.54 -23.50 -14.49
CA THR A 535 12.91 -24.91 -14.48
C THR A 535 12.52 -25.63 -15.77
N HIS A 536 11.42 -25.26 -16.43
CA HIS A 536 11.01 -25.82 -17.71
C HIS A 536 10.12 -24.83 -18.48
N PRO A 537 10.20 -24.70 -19.82
CA PRO A 537 9.39 -23.77 -20.59
C PRO A 537 7.88 -24.01 -20.48
N ASP A 538 7.46 -25.25 -20.30
CA ASP A 538 6.05 -25.61 -20.21
C ASP A 538 5.52 -25.80 -18.80
N ILE A 539 6.32 -25.45 -17.78
CA ILE A 539 5.89 -25.62 -16.39
C ILE A 539 4.72 -24.69 -16.08
N ILE A 540 3.69 -25.28 -15.48
CA ILE A 540 2.46 -24.59 -15.15
C ILE A 540 2.23 -24.68 -13.63
N ARG A 541 1.75 -23.58 -13.04
CA ARG A 541 1.34 -23.52 -11.63
C ARG A 541 0.04 -22.75 -11.49
N TYR A 542 -0.72 -23.11 -10.48
CA TYR A 542 -1.88 -22.34 -10.05
C TYR A 542 -1.46 -21.35 -8.98
N PHE A 543 -2.03 -20.14 -9.00
CA PHE A 543 -1.72 -19.10 -8.02
C PHE A 543 -2.97 -18.50 -7.41
N MET A 544 -2.89 -18.22 -6.13
CA MET A 544 -3.87 -17.51 -5.33
C MET A 544 -3.16 -16.46 -4.47
N THR A 545 -3.83 -15.38 -4.08
CA THR A 545 -3.24 -14.46 -3.12
C THR A 545 -3.28 -15.07 -1.70
N ILE A 546 -2.35 -14.67 -0.83
CA ILE A 546 -2.33 -15.17 0.55
C ILE A 546 -3.60 -14.78 1.31
N PRO A 547 -4.09 -13.52 1.25
CA PRO A 547 -5.35 -13.14 1.89
C PRO A 547 -6.56 -13.93 1.38
N GLU A 548 -6.62 -14.19 0.08
CA GLU A 548 -7.69 -15.01 -0.53
C GLU A 548 -7.67 -16.44 0.02
N ALA A 549 -6.50 -17.08 0.00
CA ALA A 549 -6.34 -18.44 0.53
C ALA A 549 -6.80 -18.52 1.99
N VAL A 550 -6.35 -17.60 2.82
CA VAL A 550 -6.68 -17.59 4.24
C VAL A 550 -8.18 -17.33 4.48
N SER A 551 -8.79 -16.42 3.73
CA SER A 551 -10.23 -16.19 3.82
C SER A 551 -11.05 -17.45 3.48
N LEU A 552 -10.62 -18.20 2.46
CA LEU A 552 -11.25 -19.47 2.10
C LEU A 552 -10.95 -20.58 3.13
N ILE A 553 -9.77 -20.60 3.75
CA ILE A 553 -9.42 -21.52 4.85
C ILE A 553 -10.35 -21.30 6.05
N LEU A 554 -10.56 -20.03 6.46
CA LEU A 554 -11.49 -19.70 7.55
C LEU A 554 -12.92 -20.12 7.20
N GLN A 555 -13.35 -19.90 5.96
CA GLN A 555 -14.66 -20.30 5.49
C GLN A 555 -14.83 -21.82 5.42
N ALA A 556 -13.79 -22.56 5.00
CA ALA A 556 -13.79 -24.01 5.03
C ALA A 556 -13.91 -24.54 6.46
N GLY A 557 -13.28 -23.83 7.41
CA GLY A 557 -13.44 -24.08 8.84
C GLY A 557 -14.91 -24.04 9.28
N VAL A 558 -15.70 -23.07 8.85
CA VAL A 558 -17.13 -22.98 9.18
C VAL A 558 -17.94 -24.15 8.58
N TYR A 559 -17.55 -24.65 7.41
CA TYR A 559 -18.24 -25.78 6.75
C TYR A 559 -17.83 -27.16 7.28
N ALA A 560 -16.79 -27.22 8.09
CA ALA A 560 -16.24 -28.47 8.61
C ALA A 560 -17.24 -29.21 9.50
N LYS A 561 -17.34 -30.54 9.27
CA LYS A 561 -18.16 -31.48 10.05
C LYS A 561 -17.31 -32.67 10.56
N GLY A 562 -16.03 -32.67 10.23
CA GLY A 562 -15.06 -33.69 10.59
C GLY A 562 -14.76 -34.69 9.46
N GLY A 563 -13.47 -34.89 9.19
CA GLY A 563 -12.94 -35.84 8.21
C GLY A 563 -12.83 -35.31 6.78
N GLU A 564 -13.27 -34.09 6.50
CA GLU A 564 -13.21 -33.52 5.16
C GLU A 564 -11.79 -33.09 4.78
N ILE A 565 -11.49 -33.29 3.49
CA ILE A 565 -10.37 -32.64 2.79
C ILE A 565 -10.97 -31.59 1.87
N PHE A 566 -10.96 -30.35 2.29
CA PHE A 566 -11.37 -29.24 1.45
C PHE A 566 -10.34 -28.93 0.38
N VAL A 567 -10.81 -28.58 -0.82
CA VAL A 567 -9.97 -28.23 -1.96
C VAL A 567 -10.40 -26.85 -2.46
N LEU A 568 -9.46 -25.91 -2.49
CA LEU A 568 -9.73 -24.56 -2.96
C LEU A 568 -9.61 -24.48 -4.48
N ASP A 569 -10.54 -23.75 -5.11
CA ASP A 569 -10.47 -23.43 -6.52
C ASP A 569 -9.31 -22.47 -6.80
N MET A 570 -8.33 -22.96 -7.52
CA MET A 570 -7.13 -22.19 -7.85
C MET A 570 -7.27 -21.32 -9.10
N GLY A 571 -8.43 -21.38 -9.78
CA GLY A 571 -8.70 -20.64 -11.03
C GLY A 571 -7.81 -21.09 -12.19
N GLU A 572 -7.44 -20.15 -13.07
CA GLU A 572 -6.70 -20.45 -14.29
C GLU A 572 -5.22 -20.79 -14.04
N PRO A 573 -4.68 -21.77 -14.78
CA PRO A 573 -3.28 -22.12 -14.71
C PRO A 573 -2.38 -21.06 -15.35
N VAL A 574 -1.20 -20.83 -14.78
CA VAL A 574 -0.22 -19.84 -15.22
C VAL A 574 1.07 -20.52 -15.66
N LYS A 575 1.51 -20.29 -16.90
CA LYS A 575 2.85 -20.66 -17.38
C LYS A 575 3.92 -19.81 -16.69
N ILE A 576 4.88 -20.44 -16.06
CA ILE A 576 5.95 -19.75 -15.30
C ILE A 576 6.87 -18.95 -16.22
N ASP A 577 7.13 -19.43 -17.44
CA ASP A 577 7.87 -18.68 -18.46
C ASP A 577 7.18 -17.35 -18.80
N HIS A 578 5.87 -17.39 -19.04
CA HIS A 578 5.11 -16.15 -19.31
C HIS A 578 5.15 -15.18 -18.11
N LEU A 579 5.08 -15.70 -16.89
CA LEU A 579 5.18 -14.93 -15.68
C LEU A 579 6.56 -14.25 -15.56
N ALA A 580 7.63 -14.99 -15.82
CA ALA A 580 9.00 -14.47 -15.80
C ALA A 580 9.19 -13.32 -16.80
N ARG A 581 8.76 -13.53 -18.05
CA ARG A 581 8.84 -12.51 -19.12
C ARG A 581 8.02 -11.27 -18.80
N ARG A 582 6.82 -11.42 -18.25
CA ARG A 582 6.01 -10.29 -17.77
C ARG A 582 6.69 -9.50 -16.64
N MET A 583 7.31 -10.20 -15.68
CA MET A 583 8.03 -9.55 -14.59
C MET A 583 9.23 -8.74 -15.08
N ILE A 584 9.97 -9.26 -16.05
CA ILE A 584 11.08 -8.54 -16.68
C ILE A 584 10.57 -7.26 -17.34
N ARG A 585 9.50 -7.33 -18.15
CA ARG A 585 8.91 -6.15 -18.80
C ARG A 585 8.38 -5.12 -17.81
N LEU A 586 7.67 -5.55 -16.77
CA LEU A 586 7.19 -4.65 -15.72
C LEU A 586 8.31 -3.95 -14.96
N SER A 587 9.50 -4.53 -14.96
CA SER A 587 10.68 -3.92 -14.37
C SER A 587 11.40 -2.94 -15.34
N GLY A 588 10.86 -2.78 -16.57
CA GLY A 588 11.38 -1.86 -17.59
C GLY A 588 12.46 -2.47 -18.48
N TYR A 589 12.61 -3.79 -18.48
CA TYR A 589 13.59 -4.51 -19.30
C TYR A 589 12.92 -5.37 -20.38
N GLU A 590 13.63 -5.65 -21.47
CA GLU A 590 13.15 -6.56 -22.52
C GLU A 590 13.70 -7.98 -22.28
N PRO A 591 12.82 -9.01 -22.23
CA PRO A 591 13.25 -10.39 -22.08
C PRO A 591 14.15 -10.85 -23.22
N ASP A 592 15.19 -11.60 -22.89
CA ASP A 592 16.20 -12.14 -23.79
C ASP A 592 17.10 -11.09 -24.50
N VAL A 593 16.82 -9.81 -24.29
CA VAL A 593 17.67 -8.68 -24.77
C VAL A 593 18.43 -8.09 -23.60
N ASP A 594 17.73 -7.53 -22.63
CA ASP A 594 18.34 -6.91 -21.43
C ASP A 594 18.56 -7.96 -20.32
N ILE A 595 17.61 -8.87 -20.14
CA ILE A 595 17.64 -9.93 -19.13
C ILE A 595 17.27 -11.26 -19.78
N LYS A 596 18.20 -12.22 -19.76
CA LYS A 596 17.99 -13.57 -20.28
C LYS A 596 17.07 -14.38 -19.40
N VAL A 597 16.24 -15.22 -20.04
CA VAL A 597 15.50 -16.30 -19.38
C VAL A 597 16.22 -17.62 -19.64
N GLU A 598 16.70 -18.26 -18.60
CA GLU A 598 17.45 -19.53 -18.69
C GLU A 598 16.65 -20.69 -18.14
N TYR A 599 16.71 -21.85 -18.82
CA TYR A 599 16.01 -23.06 -18.40
C TYR A 599 17.00 -24.00 -17.71
N THR A 600 16.74 -24.30 -16.43
CA THR A 600 17.66 -25.08 -15.58
C THR A 600 17.37 -26.58 -15.52
N GLY A 601 16.27 -27.05 -16.11
CA GLY A 601 15.73 -28.37 -15.95
C GLY A 601 14.86 -28.52 -14.68
N LEU A 602 13.97 -29.51 -14.69
CA LEU A 602 13.14 -29.84 -13.51
C LEU A 602 14.03 -30.30 -12.36
N ARG A 603 13.71 -29.85 -11.16
CA ARG A 603 14.40 -30.27 -9.93
C ARG A 603 13.88 -31.64 -9.45
N PRO A 604 14.67 -32.41 -8.67
CA PRO A 604 14.19 -33.64 -8.05
C PRO A 604 12.87 -33.42 -7.31
N GLY A 605 11.89 -34.27 -7.56
CA GLY A 605 10.56 -34.21 -6.98
C GLY A 605 9.63 -33.09 -7.51
N GLU A 606 10.06 -32.34 -8.52
CA GLU A 606 9.24 -31.26 -9.12
C GLU A 606 8.38 -31.80 -10.26
N LYS A 607 7.06 -31.54 -10.20
CA LYS A 607 6.10 -31.86 -11.27
C LYS A 607 6.09 -30.82 -12.37
N LEU A 608 5.88 -31.22 -13.63
CA LEU A 608 5.62 -30.31 -14.73
C LEU A 608 4.24 -29.64 -14.56
N PHE A 609 3.24 -30.40 -14.17
CA PHE A 609 1.86 -29.96 -13.90
C PHE A 609 1.46 -30.41 -12.50
N GLU A 610 0.80 -29.54 -11.73
CA GLU A 610 0.27 -29.85 -10.41
C GLU A 610 -1.21 -30.28 -10.51
N GLU A 611 -1.59 -31.23 -9.68
CA GLU A 611 -2.94 -31.77 -9.59
C GLU A 611 -3.56 -31.35 -8.26
N LEU A 612 -4.80 -30.88 -8.27
CA LEU A 612 -5.52 -30.49 -7.04
C LEU A 612 -6.23 -31.69 -6.39
N LEU A 613 -6.57 -32.71 -7.19
CA LEU A 613 -7.28 -33.92 -6.79
C LEU A 613 -6.72 -35.17 -7.49
N MET A 614 -6.85 -36.32 -6.85
CA MET A 614 -6.73 -37.59 -7.55
C MET A 614 -7.97 -37.87 -8.41
N SER A 615 -7.81 -38.58 -9.52
CA SER A 615 -8.93 -39.00 -10.40
C SER A 615 -10.03 -39.79 -9.66
N GLU A 616 -9.67 -40.47 -8.58
CA GLU A 616 -10.56 -41.27 -7.74
C GLU A 616 -11.24 -40.46 -6.63
N GLU A 617 -10.72 -39.26 -6.30
CA GLU A 617 -11.32 -38.35 -5.33
C GLU A 617 -12.42 -37.52 -5.96
N GLY A 618 -13.65 -37.98 -5.99
CA GLY A 618 -14.82 -37.20 -6.45
C GLY A 618 -14.97 -35.87 -5.71
N MET A 619 -15.45 -34.84 -6.40
CA MET A 619 -15.69 -33.53 -5.79
C MET A 619 -17.14 -33.31 -5.37
N ARG A 620 -17.39 -32.93 -4.13
CA ARG A 620 -18.68 -32.41 -3.65
C ARG A 620 -18.62 -30.88 -3.52
N LYS A 621 -19.70 -30.22 -3.98
CA LYS A 621 -19.80 -28.76 -3.88
C LYS A 621 -20.15 -28.32 -2.46
N THR A 622 -19.63 -27.16 -2.05
CA THR A 622 -20.08 -26.45 -0.86
C THR A 622 -20.95 -25.24 -1.24
N PRO A 623 -21.55 -24.52 -0.28
CA PRO A 623 -22.25 -23.27 -0.57
C PRO A 623 -21.34 -22.20 -1.22
N ASN A 624 -20.04 -22.22 -0.95
CA ASN A 624 -19.06 -21.36 -1.62
C ASN A 624 -18.50 -22.05 -2.87
N LYS A 625 -18.66 -21.42 -4.03
CA LYS A 625 -18.22 -21.96 -5.32
C LYS A 625 -16.71 -22.17 -5.45
N LEU A 626 -15.93 -21.57 -4.57
CA LEU A 626 -14.47 -21.67 -4.55
C LEU A 626 -13.95 -22.73 -3.56
N ILE A 627 -14.85 -23.46 -2.88
CA ILE A 627 -14.49 -24.51 -1.91
C ILE A 627 -15.20 -25.80 -2.30
N TYR A 628 -14.43 -26.85 -2.52
CA TYR A 628 -14.93 -28.19 -2.78
C TYR A 628 -14.52 -29.12 -1.64
N ILE A 629 -15.17 -30.26 -1.54
CA ILE A 629 -14.82 -31.34 -0.62
C ILE A 629 -14.41 -32.55 -1.45
N GLY A 630 -13.18 -33.03 -1.26
CA GLY A 630 -12.70 -34.28 -1.82
C GLY A 630 -13.25 -35.49 -1.08
N SER A 631 -13.29 -36.64 -1.73
CA SER A 631 -13.62 -37.90 -1.05
C SER A 631 -12.54 -38.26 -0.03
N PRO A 632 -12.90 -38.94 1.07
CA PRO A 632 -11.95 -39.46 2.03
C PRO A 632 -10.90 -40.37 1.39
N ILE A 633 -9.68 -40.34 1.93
CA ILE A 633 -8.64 -41.26 1.53
C ILE A 633 -9.00 -42.66 2.06
N GLU A 634 -9.01 -43.66 1.20
CA GLU A 634 -9.21 -45.06 1.59
C GLU A 634 -7.89 -45.68 2.02
N PHE A 635 -7.81 -46.11 3.29
CA PHE A 635 -6.66 -46.83 3.84
C PHE A 635 -7.11 -47.69 5.05
N ASN A 636 -6.36 -48.74 5.34
CA ASN A 636 -6.56 -49.54 6.54
C ASN A 636 -5.91 -48.85 7.74
N GLU A 637 -6.69 -48.52 8.75
CA GLU A 637 -6.21 -47.74 9.91
C GLU A 637 -5.22 -48.50 10.80
N GLU A 638 -5.43 -49.80 10.99
CA GLU A 638 -4.55 -50.62 11.84
C GLU A 638 -3.16 -50.69 11.20
N ASN A 639 -3.09 -51.04 9.91
CA ASN A 639 -1.86 -51.05 9.15
C ASN A 639 -1.17 -49.69 9.14
N PHE A 640 -1.96 -48.60 8.95
CA PHE A 640 -1.42 -47.24 8.90
C PHE A 640 -0.73 -46.83 10.22
N ILE A 641 -1.27 -47.25 11.37
CA ILE A 641 -0.66 -46.96 12.67
C ILE A 641 0.65 -47.74 12.84
N GLU A 642 0.68 -49.04 12.47
CA GLU A 642 1.89 -49.83 12.51
C GLU A 642 2.97 -49.27 11.59
N GLU A 643 2.61 -48.88 10.38
CA GLU A 643 3.50 -48.22 9.42
C GLU A 643 4.03 -46.87 9.93
N LEU A 644 3.18 -46.07 10.62
CA LEU A 644 3.57 -44.79 11.20
C LEU A 644 4.57 -45.01 12.36
N GLU A 645 4.39 -46.02 13.19
CA GLU A 645 5.35 -46.38 14.24
C GLU A 645 6.67 -46.91 13.64
N ALA A 646 6.60 -47.71 12.60
CA ALA A 646 7.78 -48.15 11.86
C ALA A 646 8.56 -46.98 11.23
N LEU A 647 7.84 -45.98 10.69
CA LEU A 647 8.44 -44.76 10.19
C LEU A 647 9.09 -43.90 11.32
N ARG A 648 8.48 -43.86 12.51
CA ARG A 648 9.07 -43.21 13.70
C ARG A 648 10.38 -43.90 14.11
N ALA A 649 10.43 -45.20 14.10
CA ALA A 649 11.66 -45.97 14.40
C ALA A 649 12.75 -45.75 13.33
N ALA A 650 12.35 -45.36 12.12
CA ALA A 650 13.25 -45.09 11.00
C ALA A 650 13.66 -43.62 10.88
N GLU A 651 13.10 -42.70 11.66
CA GLU A 651 13.29 -41.22 11.48
C GLU A 651 14.73 -40.72 11.57
N ASN A 652 15.64 -41.50 12.17
CA ASN A 652 17.07 -41.20 12.28
C ASN A 652 17.95 -42.14 11.44
N LYS A 653 17.37 -42.95 10.57
CA LYS A 653 18.08 -43.87 9.72
C LYS A 653 18.48 -43.25 8.37
N SER A 654 18.85 -44.12 7.39
CA SER A 654 19.25 -43.66 6.08
C SER A 654 18.09 -43.02 5.30
N PHE A 655 18.42 -42.11 4.36
CA PHE A 655 17.44 -41.44 3.51
C PHE A 655 16.64 -42.43 2.66
N ASP A 656 17.28 -43.50 2.21
CA ASP A 656 16.64 -44.54 1.39
C ASP A 656 15.62 -45.35 2.20
N GLU A 657 15.92 -45.66 3.48
CA GLU A 657 14.94 -46.33 4.36
C GLU A 657 13.71 -45.45 4.61
N ILE A 658 13.89 -44.13 4.79
CA ILE A 658 12.78 -43.23 4.97
C ILE A 658 11.91 -43.13 3.71
N ARG A 659 12.54 -43.04 2.52
CA ARG A 659 11.80 -43.04 1.26
C ARG A 659 11.06 -44.38 1.04
N ALA A 660 11.68 -45.50 1.37
CA ALA A 660 11.04 -46.82 1.30
C ALA A 660 9.81 -46.88 2.21
N LYS A 661 9.92 -46.43 3.47
CA LYS A 661 8.78 -46.40 4.39
C LYS A 661 7.67 -45.44 3.93
N LEU A 662 8.03 -44.27 3.36
CA LEU A 662 7.03 -43.35 2.79
C LEU A 662 6.30 -43.96 1.60
N ARG A 663 6.97 -44.80 0.76
CA ARG A 663 6.30 -45.56 -0.34
C ARG A 663 5.37 -46.63 0.17
N GLU A 664 5.72 -47.31 1.29
CA GLU A 664 4.83 -48.28 1.93
C GLU A 664 3.53 -47.60 2.39
N ILE A 665 3.64 -46.48 3.11
CA ILE A 665 2.49 -45.71 3.64
C ILE A 665 1.69 -45.03 2.54
N VAL A 666 2.35 -44.51 1.51
CA VAL A 666 1.75 -43.76 0.40
C VAL A 666 2.08 -44.47 -0.91
N PRO A 667 1.30 -45.45 -1.35
CA PRO A 667 1.60 -46.24 -2.56
C PRO A 667 1.65 -45.36 -3.85
N THR A 668 1.00 -44.22 -3.86
CA THR A 668 1.03 -43.25 -4.97
C THR A 668 2.29 -42.39 -5.00
N TYR A 669 3.20 -42.55 -4.04
CA TYR A 669 4.47 -41.83 -4.02
C TYR A 669 5.48 -42.45 -4.98
N THR A 670 5.86 -41.69 -6.01
CA THR A 670 6.74 -42.15 -7.11
C THR A 670 8.17 -41.62 -7.01
N GLY A 671 8.49 -40.80 -6.01
CA GLY A 671 9.81 -40.18 -5.83
C GLY A 671 10.85 -41.02 -5.12
#